data_01844c5405091fc40e0d870eaa819613
#
_entry.id   01844c5405091fc40e0d870eaa819613
#
_cell.length_a   1.000
_cell.length_b   1.000
_cell.length_c   1.000
_cell.angle_alpha   90.00
_cell.angle_beta   90.00
_cell.angle_gamma   90.00
#
_symmetry.space_group_name_H-M   'P 1'
#
loop_
_entity.id
_entity.type
_entity.pdbx_description
1 polymer ?
#
loop_
_entity_poly.entity_id
_entity_poly.type
_entity_poly.pdbx_seq_one_letter_code
_entity_poly.pdbx_strand_id
1 'polypeptide(L)'
;MRTLNQVYRLVWSCLSNSWVAVAETARGRGKGAGRTLAVAAVSVSAATAQAAPVGGQVVSGSGSTSRAGTTTTITQSSQSLVLNWKGFDIAANETVNFVQPSASAIAVNRIFSTSGTQILGHLNANGQVYLINPNGILFGRGAQVNVGGMVASTLDVEGDSLGGPSRSFRGQGTGSVINEGTITARNGGYVALLGNTVSNQGTIVARLGSVAIGAGSAVTLTFDGDRLVNLQVDKSTLNNLAANGGLIQADGGMVVMSAGSRDALLSSVVNNTGVIEARTFENHGGTITLLGGMAAGQVNVGGTLDAGAPNGGNGGYIETSAAHVSVANDARITTASLMGLAGTWLVDPHDFTVAASGGDISGAALSAALAGTNVTLQSSQGAAAGSGNLNVNDTVSWGANTTLTLTASNNVNVNASITATGNTAGLVINPNTANSGEAASGTGSFNLNDGAAITLSGVNPGLSIAGHAYTVINSLGAAGSTTGSDLQGINGNLSGYYALGSNIDASATGGMPFTPIGAGAATPFSGVFEGLGHTIGNLTINQLLSSDVGLFGYVANSGVIRNVGLVGVQTTGTGNLGSLAGVSFGTISNSYATGNVNGGAMESRNTGGLVGANHGTILNSYSTASVSGSYGTGGLVGGNYGTVSNSYATGSVNGASSVGGLVGGNYGTVSNSYATGSVSGMFVTGGLVGTNYGSVNSSFWDTTTSNRATSAGGVGLTTAQMKSRGGFTLAGWDFANTWTIYDGETAPLLRSFMTPLVVSANNVAVAYSGQPYSGGNGVAYSVAPNSALLGTISYGGSSQGAINPGSYAITPGGLYSGQQGYLIIYQGGTLTVTAAPSAVLSQPATPASLANTVNSIAAGIVARQAGGRSQSNGASPTIVDAPMLTQARGPSADTYLPGTSNAALVNAVMDVGGTGALQIVDGGIRLADVPRSSILPASPIPLSCPAR
;
A
#
# COMPACT_ATOMS: atom_id res chain seq x y z
N MET A 1 32.81 -39.69 -20.61
CA MET A 1 32.31 -38.29 -20.77
C MET A 1 30.85 -38.29 -20.42
N ARG A 2 30.48 -37.64 -19.32
CA ARG A 2 29.08 -37.51 -18.89
C ARG A 2 28.54 -36.24 -19.54
N THR A 3 27.61 -36.37 -20.44
CA THR A 3 26.81 -35.28 -20.93
C THR A 3 25.86 -34.86 -19.81
N LEU A 4 26.14 -33.73 -19.21
CA LEU A 4 25.24 -33.11 -18.26
C LEU A 4 24.08 -32.47 -19.07
N ASN A 5 22.88 -33.03 -18.94
CA ASN A 5 21.66 -32.30 -19.24
C ASN A 5 21.58 -31.09 -18.31
N GLN A 6 21.88 -29.92 -18.81
CA GLN A 6 21.66 -28.68 -18.07
C GLN A 6 20.19 -28.33 -18.18
N VAL A 7 19.47 -28.45 -17.06
CA VAL A 7 18.08 -27.96 -16.94
C VAL A 7 18.16 -26.48 -16.61
N TYR A 8 17.47 -25.65 -17.41
CA TYR A 8 17.36 -24.20 -17.21
C TYR A 8 15.95 -23.87 -16.75
N ARG A 9 15.84 -22.96 -15.80
CA ARG A 9 14.57 -22.33 -15.46
C ARG A 9 14.57 -20.89 -15.94
N LEU A 10 13.42 -20.42 -16.37
CA LEU A 10 13.23 -18.99 -16.70
C LEU A 10 13.03 -18.22 -15.40
N VAL A 11 13.80 -17.17 -15.22
CA VAL A 11 13.66 -16.22 -14.12
C VAL A 11 13.47 -14.85 -14.74
N TRP A 12 12.47 -14.10 -14.25
CA TRP A 12 12.27 -12.73 -14.68
C TRP A 12 13.42 -11.87 -14.18
N SER A 13 14.13 -11.21 -15.09
CA SER A 13 15.18 -10.25 -14.80
C SER A 13 14.59 -8.84 -14.80
N CYS A 14 14.49 -8.24 -13.61
CA CYS A 14 14.09 -6.84 -13.49
C CYS A 14 15.10 -5.85 -14.11
N LEU A 15 16.35 -6.28 -14.28
CA LEU A 15 17.40 -5.48 -14.90
C LEU A 15 17.27 -5.37 -16.42
N SER A 16 16.79 -6.42 -17.08
CA SER A 16 16.61 -6.45 -18.54
C SER A 16 15.14 -6.44 -18.97
N ASN A 17 14.22 -6.38 -18.00
CA ASN A 17 12.77 -6.47 -18.21
C ASN A 17 12.38 -7.63 -19.14
N SER A 18 13.03 -8.79 -18.96
CA SER A 18 12.87 -9.97 -19.81
C SER A 18 13.08 -11.26 -19.03
N TRP A 19 12.55 -12.37 -19.55
CA TRP A 19 12.80 -13.70 -19.02
C TRP A 19 14.20 -14.19 -19.41
N VAL A 20 15.02 -14.53 -18.42
CA VAL A 20 16.38 -15.05 -18.62
C VAL A 20 16.45 -16.51 -18.18
N ALA A 21 17.04 -17.35 -19.02
CA ALA A 21 17.31 -18.75 -18.69
C ALA A 21 18.51 -18.85 -17.76
N VAL A 22 18.32 -19.39 -16.54
CA VAL A 22 19.41 -19.63 -15.58
C VAL A 22 19.58 -21.12 -15.30
N ALA A 23 20.83 -21.57 -15.19
CA ALA A 23 21.13 -22.99 -14.93
C ALA A 23 20.72 -23.42 -13.51
N GLU A 24 20.12 -24.56 -13.37
CA GLU A 24 19.52 -25.07 -12.12
C GLU A 24 20.56 -25.58 -11.10
N THR A 25 21.85 -25.44 -11.37
CA THR A 25 22.91 -25.87 -10.46
C THR A 25 23.15 -24.96 -9.25
N ALA A 26 22.44 -23.83 -9.14
CA ALA A 26 22.45 -22.99 -7.96
C ALA A 26 21.51 -23.58 -6.89
N ARG A 27 22.00 -24.54 -6.09
CA ARG A 27 21.29 -25.02 -4.90
C ARG A 27 21.20 -23.89 -3.87
N GLY A 28 20.01 -23.33 -3.68
CA GLY A 28 19.72 -22.45 -2.57
C GLY A 28 19.85 -23.20 -1.25
N ARG A 29 20.75 -22.78 -0.38
CA ARG A 29 20.69 -23.07 1.06
C ARG A 29 19.61 -22.20 1.65
N GLY A 30 18.59 -22.80 2.20
CA GLY A 30 17.48 -22.10 2.84
C GLY A 30 17.91 -21.31 4.07
N LYS A 31 17.13 -20.27 4.31
CA LYS A 31 17.05 -19.30 5.40
C LYS A 31 17.90 -18.03 5.21
N GLY A 32 17.21 -16.95 4.92
CA GLY A 32 17.71 -15.57 4.84
C GLY A 32 17.98 -15.14 3.40
N ALA A 33 16.94 -14.92 2.61
CA ALA A 33 17.09 -14.38 1.27
C ALA A 33 17.26 -12.85 1.32
N GLY A 34 18.46 -12.40 1.70
CA GLY A 34 18.95 -11.15 1.17
C GLY A 34 19.18 -11.35 -0.33
N ARG A 35 18.43 -10.68 -1.18
CA ARG A 35 18.73 -10.62 -2.61
C ARG A 35 20.05 -9.88 -2.77
N THR A 36 21.15 -10.62 -2.83
CA THR A 36 22.44 -10.09 -3.26
C THR A 36 22.29 -9.73 -4.73
N LEU A 37 22.24 -8.43 -5.03
CA LEU A 37 22.49 -7.93 -6.37
C LEU A 37 23.88 -8.47 -6.78
N ALA A 38 23.92 -9.35 -7.77
CA ALA A 38 25.17 -9.70 -8.41
C ALA A 38 25.68 -8.44 -9.11
N VAL A 39 26.49 -7.66 -8.42
CA VAL A 39 27.37 -6.68 -9.05
C VAL A 39 28.21 -7.51 -10.02
N ALA A 40 28.12 -7.22 -11.31
CA ALA A 40 28.99 -7.83 -12.29
C ALA A 40 30.43 -7.60 -11.84
N ALA A 41 31.05 -8.64 -11.30
CA ALA A 41 32.46 -8.62 -11.00
C ALA A 41 33.17 -8.42 -12.35
N VAL A 42 33.66 -7.23 -12.58
CA VAL A 42 34.62 -6.98 -13.64
C VAL A 42 35.82 -7.84 -13.27
N SER A 43 35.99 -8.98 -13.95
CA SER A 43 37.23 -9.76 -13.89
C SER A 43 38.33 -8.92 -14.51
N VAL A 44 39.00 -8.14 -13.68
CA VAL A 44 40.21 -7.44 -14.05
C VAL A 44 41.31 -8.52 -14.17
N SER A 45 41.68 -8.84 -15.42
CA SER A 45 42.93 -9.49 -15.71
C SER A 45 44.04 -8.67 -15.02
N ALA A 46 44.83 -9.29 -14.16
CA ALA A 46 46.03 -8.72 -13.52
C ALA A 46 47.09 -8.40 -14.62
N ALA A 47 46.89 -7.29 -15.32
CA ALA A 47 48.01 -6.58 -15.89
C ALA A 47 48.79 -6.01 -14.71
N THR A 48 50.11 -6.17 -14.69
CA THR A 48 51.01 -5.55 -13.71
C THR A 48 50.82 -4.05 -13.78
N ALA A 49 49.78 -3.54 -13.06
CA ALA A 49 49.50 -2.14 -12.96
C ALA A 49 50.67 -1.48 -12.27
N GLN A 50 51.28 -0.42 -12.84
CA GLN A 50 52.03 0.51 -12.07
C GLN A 50 51.08 1.15 -11.07
N ALA A 51 51.02 0.61 -9.90
CA ALA A 51 50.21 1.08 -8.82
C ALA A 51 50.95 2.30 -8.24
N ALA A 52 50.50 3.44 -8.54
CA ALA A 52 50.74 4.75 -7.92
C ALA A 52 50.13 5.85 -8.79
N PRO A 53 49.82 7.04 -8.27
CA PRO A 53 49.46 8.17 -9.10
C PRO A 53 50.54 8.50 -10.13
N VAL A 54 50.24 8.54 -11.41
CA VAL A 54 51.18 8.73 -12.53
C VAL A 54 50.84 9.97 -13.34
N GLY A 55 51.88 10.74 -13.72
CA GLY A 55 51.75 11.84 -14.67
C GLY A 55 50.97 13.05 -14.15
N GLY A 56 51.07 13.33 -12.86
CA GLY A 56 50.44 14.47 -12.22
C GLY A 56 50.97 15.79 -12.76
N GLN A 57 50.09 16.66 -13.27
CA GLN A 57 50.39 18.02 -13.68
C GLN A 57 49.51 19.01 -12.93
N VAL A 58 50.09 20.02 -12.34
CA VAL A 58 49.38 21.16 -11.75
C VAL A 58 48.80 22.02 -12.87
N VAL A 59 47.48 22.16 -12.91
CA VAL A 59 46.74 22.96 -13.90
C VAL A 59 46.39 24.34 -13.31
N SER A 60 46.00 24.38 -12.04
CA SER A 60 45.65 25.62 -11.34
C SER A 60 46.06 25.52 -9.86
N GLY A 61 46.41 26.64 -9.25
CA GLY A 61 46.90 26.67 -7.89
C GLY A 61 48.42 26.41 -7.80
N SER A 62 48.92 26.12 -6.59
CA SER A 62 50.33 25.88 -6.29
C SER A 62 50.48 24.62 -5.45
N GLY A 63 51.31 23.70 -5.91
CA GLY A 63 51.61 22.47 -5.22
C GLY A 63 52.74 21.67 -5.90
N SER A 64 53.21 20.64 -5.26
CA SER A 64 54.22 19.71 -5.77
C SER A 64 53.89 18.27 -5.40
N THR A 65 54.39 17.32 -6.21
CA THR A 65 54.25 15.88 -5.96
C THR A 65 55.63 15.27 -5.77
N SER A 66 55.82 14.52 -4.70
CA SER A 66 57.01 13.74 -4.44
C SER A 66 56.68 12.28 -4.12
N ARG A 67 57.60 11.39 -4.38
CA ARG A 67 57.45 9.96 -4.08
C ARG A 67 58.73 9.43 -3.35
N ALA A 68 58.48 8.72 -2.24
CA ALA A 68 59.50 8.04 -1.48
C ALA A 68 59.02 6.59 -1.18
N GLY A 69 59.62 5.61 -1.84
CA GLY A 69 59.19 4.22 -1.73
C GLY A 69 57.77 4.01 -2.18
N THR A 70 56.92 3.49 -1.29
CA THR A 70 55.50 3.29 -1.51
C THR A 70 54.64 4.47 -1.14
N THR A 71 55.23 5.61 -0.71
CA THR A 71 54.48 6.79 -0.29
C THR A 71 54.59 7.91 -1.34
N THR A 72 53.48 8.39 -1.83
CA THR A 72 53.36 9.58 -2.66
C THR A 72 52.81 10.72 -1.80
N THR A 73 53.53 11.84 -1.78
CA THR A 73 53.09 13.04 -1.07
C THR A 73 52.80 14.16 -2.06
N ILE A 74 51.58 14.71 -1.97
CA ILE A 74 51.10 15.87 -2.73
C ILE A 74 51.06 17.04 -1.76
N THR A 75 51.97 17.99 -1.90
CA THR A 75 52.02 19.18 -1.06
C THR A 75 51.33 20.33 -1.77
N GLN A 76 50.28 20.84 -1.19
CA GLN A 76 49.46 21.96 -1.69
C GLN A 76 49.83 23.24 -0.91
N SER A 77 50.06 24.31 -1.61
CA SER A 77 50.41 25.61 -1.01
C SER A 77 49.31 26.67 -1.19
N SER A 78 48.41 26.48 -2.11
CA SER A 78 47.24 27.35 -2.40
C SER A 78 45.98 26.80 -1.75
N GLN A 79 44.96 27.62 -1.53
CA GLN A 79 43.66 27.16 -1.00
C GLN A 79 42.94 26.20 -1.95
N SER A 80 43.13 26.36 -3.27
CA SER A 80 42.62 25.43 -4.28
C SER A 80 43.77 24.94 -5.15
N LEU A 81 43.80 23.63 -5.44
CA LEU A 81 44.80 23.00 -6.30
C LEU A 81 44.05 22.09 -7.30
N VAL A 82 44.34 22.24 -8.58
CA VAL A 82 43.80 21.34 -9.62
C VAL A 82 44.94 20.60 -10.26
N LEU A 83 44.85 19.29 -10.26
CA LEU A 83 45.82 18.34 -10.82
C LEU A 83 45.14 17.45 -11.89
N ASN A 84 45.84 17.29 -13.03
CA ASN A 84 45.49 16.32 -14.05
C ASN A 84 46.42 15.11 -13.92
N TRP A 85 45.85 13.89 -13.90
CA TRP A 85 46.56 12.64 -13.78
C TRP A 85 46.34 11.74 -15.00
N LYS A 86 47.39 11.03 -15.40
CA LYS A 86 47.27 9.93 -16.40
C LYS A 86 46.67 8.66 -15.75
N GLY A 87 46.90 8.42 -14.48
CA GLY A 87 46.33 7.35 -13.66
C GLY A 87 46.47 7.69 -12.19
N PHE A 88 45.54 7.26 -11.37
CA PHE A 88 45.53 7.51 -9.93
C PHE A 88 45.11 6.26 -9.18
N ASP A 89 45.89 5.17 -9.31
CA ASP A 89 45.67 3.95 -8.56
C ASP A 89 46.52 3.95 -7.28
N ILE A 90 46.06 3.30 -6.22
CA ILE A 90 46.79 3.11 -4.96
C ILE A 90 46.74 1.62 -4.63
N ALA A 91 47.87 0.94 -4.71
CA ALA A 91 47.98 -0.48 -4.34
C ALA A 91 47.80 -0.67 -2.82
N ALA A 92 47.52 -1.93 -2.41
CA ALA A 92 47.23 -2.27 -1.03
C ALA A 92 48.37 -1.88 -0.03
N ASN A 93 49.62 -1.86 -0.48
CA ASN A 93 50.77 -1.46 0.32
C ASN A 93 51.23 -0.04 0.10
N GLU A 94 50.47 0.78 -0.64
CA GLU A 94 50.82 2.14 -0.96
C GLU A 94 50.01 3.17 -0.16
N THR A 95 50.62 4.34 0.02
CA THR A 95 50.02 5.48 0.71
C THR A 95 50.12 6.73 -0.15
N VAL A 96 49.03 7.48 -0.27
CA VAL A 96 48.99 8.83 -0.84
C VAL A 96 48.61 9.80 0.26
N ASN A 97 49.48 10.81 0.49
CA ASN A 97 49.25 11.85 1.48
C ASN A 97 49.09 13.22 0.80
N PHE A 98 47.98 13.90 1.09
CA PHE A 98 47.80 15.32 0.76
C PHE A 98 48.14 16.16 1.97
N VAL A 99 49.14 17.02 1.84
CA VAL A 99 49.53 18.03 2.82
C VAL A 99 49.01 19.38 2.34
N GLN A 100 47.98 19.86 2.96
CA GLN A 100 47.20 21.03 2.54
C GLN A 100 47.31 22.19 3.53
N PRO A 101 47.18 23.45 3.09
CA PRO A 101 47.40 24.63 3.96
C PRO A 101 46.31 24.77 5.02
N SER A 102 45.15 24.24 4.83
CA SER A 102 44.02 24.28 5.78
C SER A 102 43.08 23.11 5.60
N ALA A 103 42.19 22.90 6.57
CA ALA A 103 41.14 21.89 6.50
C ALA A 103 40.06 22.19 5.44
N SER A 104 39.92 23.45 5.03
CA SER A 104 39.01 23.89 3.95
C SER A 104 39.67 23.94 2.57
N ALA A 105 41.01 23.70 2.49
CA ALA A 105 41.70 23.67 1.20
C ALA A 105 41.26 22.48 0.37
N ILE A 106 41.10 22.68 -0.94
CA ILE A 106 40.55 21.69 -1.87
C ILE A 106 41.60 21.28 -2.88
N ALA A 107 41.82 19.97 -3.06
CA ALA A 107 42.60 19.38 -4.13
C ALA A 107 41.70 18.63 -5.09
N VAL A 108 41.55 19.13 -6.32
CA VAL A 108 40.80 18.47 -7.38
C VAL A 108 41.77 17.63 -8.21
N ASN A 109 41.52 16.33 -8.31
CA ASN A 109 42.33 15.39 -9.04
C ASN A 109 41.48 14.85 -10.22
N ARG A 110 41.69 15.39 -11.43
CA ARG A 110 41.06 14.90 -12.67
C ARG A 110 41.92 13.79 -13.26
N ILE A 111 41.31 12.63 -13.46
CA ILE A 111 42.01 11.41 -13.88
C ILE A 111 41.56 11.07 -15.31
N PHE A 112 42.54 11.04 -16.23
CA PHE A 112 42.35 10.80 -17.67
C PHE A 112 42.73 9.38 -18.11
N SER A 113 42.80 8.44 -17.16
CA SER A 113 43.01 7.02 -17.51
C SER A 113 41.84 6.49 -18.34
N THR A 114 42.08 5.53 -19.23
CA THR A 114 41.02 4.82 -19.97
C THR A 114 40.30 3.73 -19.15
N SER A 115 40.79 3.48 -17.93
CA SER A 115 40.22 2.54 -16.96
C SER A 115 39.76 3.28 -15.70
N GLY A 116 38.93 2.63 -14.90
CA GLY A 116 38.54 3.13 -13.58
C GLY A 116 39.74 3.20 -12.62
N THR A 117 39.69 4.11 -11.67
CA THR A 117 40.65 4.26 -10.57
C THR A 117 40.40 3.22 -9.50
N GLN A 118 41.49 2.59 -9.01
CA GLN A 118 41.46 1.61 -7.92
C GLN A 118 42.23 2.11 -6.69
N ILE A 119 41.52 2.33 -5.60
CA ILE A 119 42.11 2.70 -4.30
C ILE A 119 42.06 1.46 -3.43
N LEU A 120 43.18 0.77 -3.28
CA LEU A 120 43.27 -0.47 -2.49
C LEU A 120 44.09 -0.27 -1.20
N GLY A 121 44.85 0.83 -1.11
CA GLY A 121 45.72 1.20 0.02
C GLY A 121 45.21 2.42 0.80
N HIS A 122 46.14 3.29 1.21
CA HIS A 122 45.85 4.43 2.09
C HIS A 122 45.84 5.76 1.34
N LEU A 123 44.77 6.56 1.58
CA LEU A 123 44.71 7.94 1.13
C LEU A 123 44.41 8.84 2.34
N ASN A 124 45.34 9.73 2.67
CA ASN A 124 45.23 10.63 3.81
C ASN A 124 45.27 12.08 3.34
N ALA A 125 44.45 12.95 3.95
CA ALA A 125 44.47 14.38 3.71
C ALA A 125 43.99 15.16 4.94
N ASN A 126 44.63 16.28 5.22
CA ASN A 126 44.14 17.18 6.26
C ASN A 126 43.10 18.17 5.77
N GLY A 127 42.88 18.28 4.46
CA GLY A 127 41.83 19.08 3.80
C GLY A 127 40.86 18.23 2.96
N GLN A 128 40.35 18.80 1.90
CA GLN A 128 39.33 18.21 1.03
C GLN A 128 39.97 17.66 -0.23
N VAL A 129 39.60 16.44 -0.61
CA VAL A 129 40.11 15.76 -1.81
C VAL A 129 38.95 15.39 -2.76
N TYR A 130 39.04 15.86 -3.99
CA TYR A 130 38.12 15.50 -5.08
C TYR A 130 38.84 14.57 -6.05
N LEU A 131 38.30 13.35 -6.24
CA LEU A 131 38.72 12.38 -7.25
C LEU A 131 37.66 12.31 -8.35
N ILE A 132 38.06 12.62 -9.56
CA ILE A 132 37.18 12.68 -10.73
C ILE A 132 37.70 11.73 -11.80
N ASN A 133 36.96 10.64 -12.08
CA ASN A 133 37.28 9.71 -13.16
C ASN A 133 36.00 9.24 -13.86
N PRO A 134 35.72 9.69 -15.12
CA PRO A 134 34.53 9.27 -15.85
C PRO A 134 34.37 7.75 -16.05
N ASN A 135 35.51 7.00 -15.99
CA ASN A 135 35.55 5.55 -16.17
C ASN A 135 35.31 4.76 -14.87
N GLY A 136 35.07 5.44 -13.75
CA GLY A 136 34.75 4.84 -12.45
C GLY A 136 35.81 4.96 -11.38
N ILE A 137 35.41 4.75 -10.13
CA ILE A 137 36.28 4.77 -8.94
C ILE A 137 35.86 3.60 -8.03
N LEU A 138 36.85 2.76 -7.67
CA LEU A 138 36.68 1.68 -6.72
C LEU A 138 37.56 1.92 -5.49
N PHE A 139 36.93 2.03 -4.32
CA PHE A 139 37.61 1.88 -3.03
C PHE A 139 37.46 0.39 -2.63
N GLY A 140 38.51 -0.39 -2.80
CA GLY A 140 38.49 -1.82 -2.54
C GLY A 140 38.49 -2.15 -1.06
N ARG A 141 38.26 -3.42 -0.70
CA ARG A 141 38.05 -3.88 0.70
C ARG A 141 39.15 -3.53 1.70
N GLY A 142 40.37 -3.33 1.23
CA GLY A 142 41.52 -2.91 2.06
C GLY A 142 41.72 -1.40 2.13
N ALA A 143 41.00 -0.61 1.37
CA ALA A 143 41.17 0.84 1.29
C ALA A 143 40.86 1.52 2.62
N GLN A 144 41.76 2.43 3.01
CA GLN A 144 41.63 3.31 4.17
C GLN A 144 41.79 4.77 3.71
N VAL A 145 40.67 5.50 3.70
CA VAL A 145 40.64 6.90 3.30
C VAL A 145 40.33 7.77 4.51
N ASN A 146 41.23 8.67 4.87
CA ASN A 146 41.11 9.60 5.99
C ASN A 146 41.28 11.02 5.48
N VAL A 147 40.26 11.83 5.48
CA VAL A 147 40.22 13.14 4.81
C VAL A 147 39.47 14.20 5.62
N GLY A 148 39.70 15.47 5.32
CA GLY A 148 38.90 16.58 5.82
C GLY A 148 37.50 16.58 5.17
N GLY A 149 37.44 16.31 3.87
CA GLY A 149 36.25 16.11 3.05
C GLY A 149 36.59 15.33 1.79
N MET A 150 35.62 14.61 1.22
CA MET A 150 35.79 13.75 0.02
C MET A 150 34.69 13.99 -0.97
N VAL A 151 35.08 14.14 -2.25
CA VAL A 151 34.19 13.90 -3.39
C VAL A 151 34.84 12.84 -4.29
N ALA A 152 34.16 11.73 -4.53
CA ALA A 152 34.52 10.77 -5.56
C ALA A 152 33.45 10.75 -6.64
N SER A 153 33.80 11.06 -7.89
CA SER A 153 32.82 11.36 -8.91
C SER A 153 33.22 10.83 -10.30
N THR A 154 32.23 10.31 -11.04
CA THR A 154 32.35 10.09 -12.49
C THR A 154 31.92 11.32 -13.29
N LEU A 155 31.42 12.36 -12.63
CA LEU A 155 31.03 13.64 -13.19
C LEU A 155 32.13 14.67 -12.92
N ASP A 156 32.43 15.56 -13.85
CA ASP A 156 33.40 16.64 -13.64
C ASP A 156 32.74 17.83 -12.95
N VAL A 157 33.51 18.52 -12.11
CA VAL A 157 33.07 19.76 -11.46
C VAL A 157 33.10 20.92 -12.45
N GLU A 158 32.00 21.67 -12.53
CA GLU A 158 31.90 22.83 -13.42
C GLU A 158 32.57 24.07 -12.82
N GLY A 159 33.37 24.75 -13.65
CA GLY A 159 34.03 26.02 -13.32
C GLY A 159 35.27 25.88 -12.43
N ASP A 160 36.00 26.97 -12.30
CA ASP A 160 37.24 27.03 -11.55
C ASP A 160 37.06 27.56 -10.09
N SER A 161 35.85 28.04 -9.77
CA SER A 161 35.53 28.59 -8.46
C SER A 161 35.03 27.52 -7.50
N LEU A 162 35.93 26.84 -6.80
CA LEU A 162 35.61 25.81 -5.82
C LEU A 162 35.21 26.39 -4.44
N GLY A 163 35.23 27.71 -4.25
CA GLY A 163 34.95 28.38 -2.98
C GLY A 163 33.50 28.86 -2.83
N GLY A 164 32.64 28.63 -3.83
CA GLY A 164 31.26 29.06 -3.78
C GLY A 164 30.36 28.16 -2.93
N PRO A 165 29.15 28.66 -2.55
CA PRO A 165 28.19 27.89 -1.76
C PRO A 165 27.55 26.72 -2.54
N SER A 166 27.69 26.65 -3.87
CA SER A 166 27.15 25.61 -4.71
C SER A 166 28.22 25.12 -5.68
N ARG A 167 28.30 23.80 -5.86
CA ARG A 167 29.23 23.13 -6.79
C ARG A 167 28.46 22.14 -7.63
N SER A 168 28.40 22.40 -8.94
CA SER A 168 27.71 21.57 -9.90
C SER A 168 28.68 20.57 -10.54
N PHE A 169 28.26 19.33 -10.64
CA PHE A 169 29.00 18.23 -11.26
C PHE A 169 28.19 17.73 -12.46
N ARG A 170 28.84 17.63 -13.63
CA ARG A 170 28.17 17.15 -14.86
C ARG A 170 29.07 16.23 -15.64
N GLY A 171 28.48 15.27 -16.34
CA GLY A 171 29.22 14.35 -17.20
C GLY A 171 28.36 13.28 -17.84
N GLN A 172 28.95 12.60 -18.83
CA GLN A 172 28.39 11.46 -19.52
C GLN A 172 29.12 10.15 -19.10
N GLY A 173 29.84 10.18 -17.97
CA GLY A 173 30.58 9.03 -17.47
C GLY A 173 29.68 7.84 -17.24
N THR A 174 30.03 6.68 -17.83
CA THR A 174 29.31 5.41 -17.64
C THR A 174 29.90 4.55 -16.52
N GLY A 175 31.01 4.99 -15.93
CA GLY A 175 31.63 4.31 -14.80
C GLY A 175 30.81 4.39 -13.51
N SER A 176 31.11 3.51 -12.57
CA SER A 176 30.46 3.50 -11.26
C SER A 176 31.40 4.02 -10.18
N VAL A 177 30.86 4.59 -9.11
CA VAL A 177 31.60 4.84 -7.87
C VAL A 177 31.20 3.78 -6.86
N ILE A 178 32.18 2.95 -6.45
CA ILE A 178 31.94 1.81 -5.56
C ILE A 178 32.88 1.94 -4.34
N ASN A 179 32.29 1.86 -3.15
CA ASN A 179 33.04 1.74 -1.91
C ASN A 179 32.84 0.34 -1.29
N GLU A 180 33.93 -0.42 -1.19
CA GLU A 180 34.02 -1.67 -0.42
C GLU A 180 34.98 -1.51 0.79
N GLY A 181 35.69 -0.37 0.89
CA GLY A 181 36.67 -0.03 1.92
C GLY A 181 36.07 0.81 3.04
N THR A 182 36.95 1.55 3.70
CA THR A 182 36.59 2.52 4.76
C THR A 182 36.94 3.93 4.34
N ILE A 183 35.96 4.81 4.32
CA ILE A 183 36.12 6.25 4.07
C ILE A 183 35.72 7.01 5.34
N THR A 184 36.67 7.75 5.93
CA THR A 184 36.45 8.55 7.14
C THR A 184 36.72 10.02 6.84
N ALA A 185 35.70 10.84 7.00
CA ALA A 185 35.87 12.30 7.05
C ALA A 185 36.06 12.77 8.51
N ARG A 186 36.76 13.87 8.67
CA ARG A 186 36.88 14.52 10.00
C ARG A 186 35.49 14.90 10.56
N ASN A 187 35.42 15.13 11.88
CA ASN A 187 34.17 15.64 12.47
C ASN A 187 33.78 16.97 11.80
N GLY A 188 32.51 17.06 11.38
CA GLY A 188 31.99 18.18 10.60
C GLY A 188 32.38 18.19 9.12
N GLY A 189 33.18 17.21 8.66
CA GLY A 189 33.55 17.02 7.25
C GLY A 189 32.43 16.33 6.44
N TYR A 190 32.74 15.94 5.21
CA TYR A 190 31.75 15.28 4.36
C TYR A 190 32.34 14.21 3.44
N VAL A 191 31.49 13.30 2.99
CA VAL A 191 31.79 12.34 1.92
C VAL A 191 30.67 12.42 0.88
N ALA A 192 31.00 12.74 -0.38
CA ALA A 192 30.07 12.73 -1.50
C ALA A 192 30.54 11.74 -2.56
N LEU A 193 29.70 10.78 -2.90
CA LEU A 193 29.91 9.82 -4.00
C LEU A 193 28.90 10.13 -5.10
N LEU A 194 29.38 10.46 -6.32
CA LEU A 194 28.56 11.01 -7.41
C LEU A 194 28.81 10.26 -8.73
N GLY A 195 27.73 9.91 -9.45
CA GLY A 195 27.84 9.24 -10.73
C GLY A 195 26.51 8.68 -11.23
N ASN A 196 26.51 7.97 -12.35
CA ASN A 196 25.30 7.30 -12.82
C ASN A 196 24.90 6.12 -11.91
N THR A 197 25.88 5.38 -11.44
CA THR A 197 25.72 4.29 -10.48
C THR A 197 26.67 4.51 -9.32
N VAL A 198 26.14 4.56 -8.11
CA VAL A 198 26.89 4.71 -6.87
C VAL A 198 26.50 3.61 -5.90
N SER A 199 27.48 2.90 -5.34
CA SER A 199 27.24 1.80 -4.40
C SER A 199 28.19 1.85 -3.22
N ASN A 200 27.66 1.88 -2.00
CA ASN A 200 28.42 1.65 -0.78
C ASN A 200 28.19 0.21 -0.29
N GLN A 201 29.24 -0.59 -0.25
CA GLN A 201 29.28 -1.93 0.34
C GLN A 201 30.24 -2.00 1.55
N GLY A 202 30.98 -0.94 1.78
CA GLY A 202 31.97 -0.77 2.85
C GLY A 202 31.44 0.11 3.99
N THR A 203 32.33 0.89 4.57
CA THR A 203 32.03 1.79 5.68
C THR A 203 32.32 3.25 5.30
N ILE A 204 31.38 4.14 5.57
CA ILE A 204 31.55 5.60 5.45
C ILE A 204 31.25 6.24 6.81
N VAL A 205 32.18 7.06 7.32
CA VAL A 205 32.04 7.76 8.60
C VAL A 205 32.25 9.28 8.41
N ALA A 206 31.26 10.08 8.81
CA ALA A 206 31.30 11.55 8.78
C ALA A 206 30.54 12.14 9.97
N ARG A 207 31.03 11.95 11.19
CA ARG A 207 30.36 12.44 12.41
C ARG A 207 30.26 13.96 12.42
N LEU A 208 29.10 14.50 12.89
CA LEU A 208 28.76 15.94 12.87
C LEU A 208 28.84 16.55 11.46
N GLY A 209 28.96 15.71 10.43
CA GLY A 209 29.10 16.07 9.03
C GLY A 209 28.06 15.46 8.14
N SER A 210 28.40 15.27 6.87
CA SER A 210 27.40 14.82 5.89
C SER A 210 27.93 13.71 4.99
N VAL A 211 27.03 12.76 4.66
CA VAL A 211 27.29 11.77 3.61
C VAL A 211 26.24 11.96 2.51
N ALA A 212 26.70 12.11 1.27
CA ALA A 212 25.87 12.30 0.11
C ALA A 212 26.16 11.23 -0.95
N ILE A 213 25.15 10.50 -1.38
CA ILE A 213 25.18 9.54 -2.50
C ILE A 213 24.25 10.04 -3.59
N GLY A 214 24.80 10.53 -4.70
CA GLY A 214 24.05 11.13 -5.79
C GLY A 214 24.18 10.36 -7.08
N ALA A 215 23.08 9.82 -7.61
CA ALA A 215 23.05 9.10 -8.87
C ALA A 215 22.36 9.93 -9.98
N GLY A 216 23.14 10.36 -10.99
CA GLY A 216 22.67 11.20 -12.09
C GLY A 216 23.78 11.60 -13.04
N SER A 217 23.46 12.34 -14.11
CA SER A 217 24.42 12.96 -15.02
C SER A 217 24.69 14.43 -14.73
N ALA A 218 23.89 15.04 -13.86
CA ALA A 218 24.13 16.35 -13.30
C ALA A 218 23.68 16.35 -11.84
N VAL A 219 24.58 16.79 -10.95
CA VAL A 219 24.36 16.82 -9.49
C VAL A 219 24.92 18.12 -8.93
N THR A 220 24.17 18.80 -8.09
CA THR A 220 24.61 20.00 -7.38
C THR A 220 24.75 19.70 -5.89
N LEU A 221 25.91 20.01 -5.35
CA LEU A 221 26.18 20.01 -3.90
C LEU A 221 26.11 21.45 -3.38
N THR A 222 25.35 21.67 -2.32
CA THR A 222 25.23 22.97 -1.64
C THR A 222 25.97 22.95 -0.31
N PHE A 223 26.73 24.00 -0.04
CA PHE A 223 27.59 24.13 1.13
C PHE A 223 27.21 25.37 1.95
N ASP A 224 27.33 25.26 3.27
CA ASP A 224 27.36 26.37 4.21
C ASP A 224 28.77 26.43 4.81
N GLY A 225 29.60 27.38 4.31
CA GLY A 225 31.01 27.36 4.52
C GLY A 225 31.68 26.13 3.91
N ASP A 226 32.28 25.28 4.72
CA ASP A 226 32.88 23.99 4.31
C ASP A 226 32.01 22.77 4.65
N ARG A 227 30.80 22.97 5.16
CA ARG A 227 29.84 21.92 5.49
C ARG A 227 28.91 21.65 4.29
N LEU A 228 28.81 20.43 3.89
CA LEU A 228 27.81 20.00 2.90
C LEU A 228 26.41 19.96 3.56
N VAL A 229 25.48 20.74 3.05
CA VAL A 229 24.12 20.89 3.61
C VAL A 229 23.02 20.36 2.70
N ASN A 230 23.30 20.15 1.41
CA ASN A 230 22.31 19.58 0.48
C ASN A 230 22.98 18.90 -0.73
N LEU A 231 22.28 17.89 -1.28
CA LEU A 231 22.56 17.25 -2.55
C LEU A 231 21.29 17.28 -3.39
N GLN A 232 21.37 17.76 -4.61
CA GLN A 232 20.30 17.75 -5.59
C GLN A 232 20.77 17.05 -6.86
N VAL A 233 19.97 16.09 -7.36
CA VAL A 233 20.17 15.50 -8.69
C VAL A 233 19.41 16.35 -9.71
N ASP A 234 20.15 17.08 -10.52
CA ASP A 234 19.58 18.03 -11.49
C ASP A 234 19.14 17.32 -12.78
N LYS A 235 19.86 16.25 -13.14
CA LYS A 235 19.57 15.48 -14.35
C LYS A 235 19.85 13.99 -14.16
N SER A 236 18.85 13.18 -14.46
CA SER A 236 18.93 11.71 -14.46
C SER A 236 19.42 11.17 -15.81
N THR A 237 19.89 9.93 -15.79
CA THR A 237 20.13 9.09 -16.97
C THR A 237 19.29 7.82 -16.86
N LEU A 238 19.34 6.99 -17.90
CA LEU A 238 18.69 5.68 -17.84
C LEU A 238 19.35 4.80 -16.75
N ASN A 239 18.54 4.22 -15.86
CA ASN A 239 18.96 3.30 -14.81
C ASN A 239 19.91 3.90 -13.75
N ASN A 240 19.61 5.10 -13.26
CA ASN A 240 20.35 5.64 -12.09
C ASN A 240 20.16 4.77 -10.86
N LEU A 241 21.27 4.50 -10.16
CA LEU A 241 21.24 3.72 -8.92
C LEU A 241 22.10 4.38 -7.82
N ALA A 242 21.47 4.72 -6.71
CA ALA A 242 22.13 5.06 -5.45
C ALA A 242 21.87 3.94 -4.43
N ALA A 243 22.89 3.15 -4.11
CA ALA A 243 22.74 1.97 -3.27
C ALA A 243 23.63 2.01 -2.02
N ASN A 244 23.08 1.55 -0.89
CA ASN A 244 23.82 1.25 0.33
C ASN A 244 23.55 -0.19 0.78
N GLY A 245 24.57 -1.03 0.79
CA GLY A 245 24.57 -2.37 1.37
C GLY A 245 25.54 -2.49 2.56
N GLY A 246 26.32 -1.45 2.84
CA GLY A 246 27.30 -1.37 3.93
C GLY A 246 26.85 -0.52 5.11
N LEU A 247 27.79 0.13 5.79
CA LEU A 247 27.56 1.04 6.90
C LEU A 247 27.80 2.50 6.47
N ILE A 248 26.84 3.37 6.73
CA ILE A 248 26.98 4.82 6.70
C ILE A 248 26.72 5.37 8.09
N GLN A 249 27.69 6.11 8.67
CA GLN A 249 27.56 6.71 9.99
C GLN A 249 27.85 8.22 9.95
N ALA A 250 26.82 9.01 10.23
CA ALA A 250 26.88 10.47 10.27
C ALA A 250 26.19 11.02 11.54
N ASP A 251 26.55 10.48 12.71
CA ASP A 251 25.93 10.88 13.98
C ASP A 251 26.03 12.40 14.21
N GLY A 252 24.92 13.05 14.56
CA GLY A 252 24.81 14.52 14.69
C GLY A 252 24.85 15.26 13.35
N GLY A 253 24.75 14.57 12.23
CA GLY A 253 24.88 15.11 10.89
C GLY A 253 23.77 14.64 9.94
N MET A 254 24.10 14.54 8.65
CA MET A 254 23.12 14.27 7.59
C MET A 254 23.60 13.16 6.65
N VAL A 255 22.67 12.28 6.27
CA VAL A 255 22.85 11.34 5.16
C VAL A 255 21.79 11.62 4.10
N VAL A 256 22.21 11.87 2.86
CA VAL A 256 21.32 12.04 1.71
C VAL A 256 21.70 11.03 0.64
N MET A 257 20.74 10.23 0.20
CA MET A 257 20.84 9.40 -0.99
C MET A 257 19.78 9.85 -2.00
N SER A 258 20.22 10.22 -3.19
CA SER A 258 19.29 10.70 -4.23
C SER A 258 19.61 10.12 -5.60
N ALA A 259 18.55 9.70 -6.30
CA ALA A 259 18.60 9.26 -7.69
C ALA A 259 17.40 9.87 -8.44
N GLY A 260 17.25 11.20 -8.40
CA GLY A 260 16.11 11.92 -8.95
C GLY A 260 15.93 11.69 -10.44
N SER A 261 14.68 11.60 -10.90
CA SER A 261 14.31 11.58 -12.31
C SER A 261 13.34 12.72 -12.61
N ARG A 262 13.60 13.51 -13.64
CA ARG A 262 12.66 14.49 -14.14
C ARG A 262 11.72 13.93 -15.24
N ASP A 263 12.12 12.82 -15.88
CA ASP A 263 11.37 12.20 -16.98
C ASP A 263 10.74 10.88 -16.54
N ALA A 264 9.44 10.75 -16.71
CA ALA A 264 8.67 9.55 -16.34
C ALA A 264 9.11 8.25 -17.04
N LEU A 265 9.95 8.35 -18.09
CA LEU A 265 10.47 7.22 -18.86
C LEU A 265 11.77 6.63 -18.28
N LEU A 266 12.40 7.29 -17.32
CA LEU A 266 13.71 6.89 -16.78
C LEU A 266 13.54 6.28 -15.38
N SER A 267 13.88 5.02 -15.22
CA SER A 267 13.91 4.38 -13.92
C SER A 267 15.09 4.89 -13.10
N SER A 268 14.82 5.39 -11.91
CA SER A 268 15.83 5.76 -10.91
C SER A 268 15.53 5.04 -9.60
N VAL A 269 16.56 4.48 -8.97
CA VAL A 269 16.41 3.67 -7.77
C VAL A 269 17.35 4.14 -6.68
N VAL A 270 16.78 4.43 -5.51
CA VAL A 270 17.51 4.51 -4.25
C VAL A 270 17.24 3.22 -3.48
N ASN A 271 18.28 2.52 -3.10
CA ASN A 271 18.19 1.23 -2.45
C ASN A 271 19.06 1.18 -1.19
N ASN A 272 18.44 0.98 -0.03
CA ASN A 272 19.16 0.70 1.20
C ASN A 272 18.88 -0.73 1.67
N THR A 273 19.90 -1.56 1.75
CA THR A 273 19.86 -2.90 2.36
C THR A 273 20.85 -3.01 3.52
N GLY A 274 21.67 -1.98 3.72
CA GLY A 274 22.68 -1.88 4.77
C GLY A 274 22.18 -1.09 5.98
N VAL A 275 23.11 -0.44 6.66
CA VAL A 275 22.87 0.35 7.86
C VAL A 275 23.18 1.82 7.59
N ILE A 276 22.26 2.70 7.89
CA ILE A 276 22.47 4.14 7.91
C ILE A 276 22.18 4.64 9.31
N GLU A 277 23.19 5.24 9.95
CA GLU A 277 23.13 5.84 11.27
C GLU A 277 23.39 7.35 11.17
N ALA A 278 22.41 8.14 11.58
CA ALA A 278 22.52 9.57 11.79
C ALA A 278 21.85 9.90 13.12
N ARG A 279 22.41 9.34 14.21
CA ARG A 279 21.85 9.49 15.55
C ARG A 279 22.10 10.88 16.09
N THR A 280 21.26 11.33 16.98
CA THR A 280 21.49 12.56 17.73
C THR A 280 22.79 12.47 18.52
N PHE A 281 23.67 13.44 18.34
CA PHE A 281 24.96 13.55 18.99
C PHE A 281 25.21 14.99 19.46
N GLU A 282 25.58 15.21 20.75
CA GLU A 282 25.81 16.53 21.34
C GLU A 282 24.67 17.54 21.07
N ASN A 283 23.43 17.12 21.21
CA ASN A 283 22.19 17.87 20.89
C ASN A 283 22.00 18.27 19.41
N HIS A 284 22.78 17.73 18.50
CA HIS A 284 22.57 17.85 17.08
C HIS A 284 21.74 16.62 16.60
N GLY A 285 20.48 16.86 16.22
CA GLY A 285 19.61 15.82 15.65
C GLY A 285 20.14 15.38 14.29
N GLY A 286 20.20 14.06 14.07
CA GLY A 286 20.60 13.52 12.78
C GLY A 286 19.47 13.50 11.76
N THR A 287 19.82 13.49 10.47
CA THR A 287 18.85 13.46 9.36
C THR A 287 19.25 12.39 8.34
N ILE A 288 18.29 11.58 7.91
CA ILE A 288 18.47 10.61 6.84
C ILE A 288 17.40 10.91 5.76
N THR A 289 17.84 11.15 4.53
CA THR A 289 16.93 11.47 3.42
C THR A 289 17.24 10.58 2.22
N LEU A 290 16.23 9.81 1.77
CA LEU A 290 16.28 8.93 0.60
C LEU A 290 15.29 9.44 -0.45
N LEU A 291 15.78 9.97 -1.59
CA LEU A 291 14.97 10.66 -2.60
C LEU A 291 15.07 9.97 -3.96
N GLY A 292 13.97 9.36 -4.41
CA GLY A 292 13.91 8.65 -5.69
C GLY A 292 13.34 9.45 -6.87
N GLY A 293 12.94 10.69 -6.68
CA GLY A 293 12.25 11.50 -7.69
C GLY A 293 10.75 11.18 -7.81
N MET A 294 9.92 12.22 -7.81
CA MET A 294 8.46 12.08 -7.74
C MET A 294 7.80 11.71 -9.08
N ALA A 295 8.50 11.81 -10.21
CA ALA A 295 7.89 11.47 -11.51
C ALA A 295 7.82 9.96 -11.78
N ALA A 296 8.89 9.21 -11.51
CA ALA A 296 8.98 7.76 -11.75
C ALA A 296 10.07 7.08 -10.90
N GLY A 297 10.55 7.73 -9.83
CA GLY A 297 11.59 7.18 -8.97
C GLY A 297 11.07 6.11 -8.03
N GLN A 298 11.99 5.26 -7.56
CA GLN A 298 11.71 4.24 -6.56
C GLN A 298 12.69 4.36 -5.39
N VAL A 299 12.17 4.27 -4.18
CA VAL A 299 12.94 4.10 -2.94
C VAL A 299 12.62 2.74 -2.34
N ASN A 300 13.66 1.90 -2.20
CA ASN A 300 13.55 0.62 -1.50
C ASN A 300 14.23 0.74 -0.14
N VAL A 301 13.48 0.55 0.92
CA VAL A 301 13.95 0.61 2.30
C VAL A 301 14.04 -0.80 2.87
N GLY A 302 15.25 -1.31 2.95
CA GLY A 302 15.60 -2.52 3.71
C GLY A 302 16.64 -2.17 4.77
N GLY A 303 17.16 -3.17 5.49
CA GLY A 303 18.19 -2.96 6.50
C GLY A 303 17.76 -1.97 7.61
N THR A 304 18.69 -1.07 8.01
CA THR A 304 18.44 -0.15 9.14
C THR A 304 18.57 1.32 8.73
N LEU A 305 17.60 2.14 9.16
CA LEU A 305 17.67 3.60 9.18
C LEU A 305 17.53 4.05 10.65
N ASP A 306 18.58 4.58 11.24
CA ASP A 306 18.64 4.97 12.64
C ASP A 306 19.01 6.46 12.80
N ALA A 307 18.00 7.27 13.10
CA ALA A 307 18.18 8.67 13.52
C ALA A 307 17.72 8.86 14.98
N GLY A 308 17.88 7.84 15.82
CA GLY A 308 17.51 7.87 17.23
C GLY A 308 18.42 8.73 18.10
N ALA A 309 18.03 8.90 19.37
CA ALA A 309 18.76 9.64 20.39
C ALA A 309 19.08 8.72 21.60
N PRO A 310 19.95 7.71 21.45
CA PRO A 310 20.21 6.72 22.50
C PRO A 310 20.91 7.30 23.74
N ASN A 311 21.60 8.42 23.60
CA ASN A 311 22.35 9.08 24.68
C ASN A 311 21.64 10.33 25.24
N GLY A 312 20.37 10.57 24.85
CA GLY A 312 19.58 11.74 25.23
C GLY A 312 19.42 12.77 24.11
N GLY A 313 18.59 13.77 24.34
CA GLY A 313 18.12 14.70 23.31
C GLY A 313 16.88 14.15 22.57
N ASN A 314 16.39 14.88 21.59
CA ASN A 314 15.28 14.44 20.76
C ASN A 314 15.77 13.52 19.63
N GLY A 315 14.92 12.61 19.19
CA GLY A 315 15.12 11.83 17.97
C GLY A 315 15.21 12.74 16.75
N GLY A 316 15.91 12.26 15.71
CA GLY A 316 16.15 13.01 14.47
C GLY A 316 15.01 12.86 13.45
N TYR A 317 15.34 13.00 12.18
CA TYR A 317 14.39 13.00 11.07
C TYR A 317 14.81 12.01 10.00
N ILE A 318 13.84 11.22 9.50
CA ILE A 318 14.01 10.32 8.36
C ILE A 318 12.98 10.70 7.30
N GLU A 319 13.40 10.74 6.04
CA GLU A 319 12.52 10.95 4.89
C GLU A 319 12.80 9.91 3.81
N THR A 320 11.73 9.36 3.25
CA THR A 320 11.77 8.42 2.13
C THR A 320 10.70 8.85 1.13
N SER A 321 11.10 9.50 0.04
CA SER A 321 10.21 10.17 -0.91
C SER A 321 10.55 9.78 -2.35
N ALA A 322 9.55 9.30 -3.09
CA ALA A 322 9.66 8.94 -4.51
C ALA A 322 8.26 8.70 -5.09
N ALA A 323 8.13 8.53 -6.41
CA ALA A 323 6.87 8.07 -7.01
C ALA A 323 6.39 6.75 -6.37
N HIS A 324 7.33 5.85 -6.04
CA HIS A 324 7.05 4.60 -5.34
C HIS A 324 8.05 4.40 -4.18
N VAL A 325 7.54 4.13 -2.99
CA VAL A 325 8.33 3.77 -1.82
C VAL A 325 7.95 2.35 -1.40
N SER A 326 8.92 1.47 -1.25
CA SER A 326 8.71 0.09 -0.79
C SER A 326 9.57 -0.19 0.44
N VAL A 327 8.94 -0.69 1.51
CA VAL A 327 9.58 -0.99 2.78
C VAL A 327 9.57 -2.49 3.02
N ALA A 328 10.75 -3.08 3.18
CA ALA A 328 10.87 -4.51 3.47
C ALA A 328 10.32 -4.85 4.86
N ASN A 329 9.80 -6.06 5.02
CA ASN A 329 9.21 -6.50 6.29
C ASN A 329 10.22 -6.61 7.44
N ASP A 330 11.49 -6.77 7.13
CA ASP A 330 12.60 -6.84 8.08
C ASP A 330 13.37 -5.51 8.22
N ALA A 331 12.90 -4.45 7.55
CA ALA A 331 13.47 -3.11 7.68
C ALA A 331 13.29 -2.59 9.12
N ARG A 332 14.35 -1.96 9.63
CA ARG A 332 14.35 -1.35 10.96
C ARG A 332 14.49 0.18 10.82
N ILE A 333 13.42 0.88 11.09
CA ILE A 333 13.39 2.34 11.07
C ILE A 333 13.17 2.86 12.48
N THR A 334 14.05 3.73 12.98
CA THR A 334 13.94 4.28 14.33
C THR A 334 14.42 5.72 14.42
N THR A 335 13.64 6.53 15.12
CA THR A 335 14.01 7.87 15.60
C THR A 335 13.77 7.97 17.11
N ALA A 336 13.78 6.83 17.79
CA ALA A 336 13.48 6.72 19.22
C ALA A 336 14.43 7.57 20.07
N SER A 337 13.90 8.19 21.10
CA SER A 337 14.69 8.90 22.12
C SER A 337 14.56 8.22 23.47
N LEU A 338 15.68 8.09 24.17
CA LEU A 338 15.67 7.53 25.53
C LEU A 338 15.12 8.54 26.58
N MET A 339 15.38 9.82 26.41
CA MET A 339 15.04 10.88 27.40
C MET A 339 14.44 12.15 26.78
N GLY A 340 14.06 12.12 25.50
CA GLY A 340 13.45 13.23 24.77
C GLY A 340 12.22 12.82 24.00
N LEU A 341 11.82 13.66 23.06
CA LEU A 341 10.73 13.35 22.14
C LEU A 341 11.22 12.40 21.05
N ALA A 342 10.38 11.44 20.65
CA ALA A 342 10.61 10.66 19.45
C ALA A 342 10.69 11.58 18.24
N GLY A 343 11.60 11.29 17.31
CA GLY A 343 11.69 11.99 16.04
C GLY A 343 10.59 11.56 15.06
N THR A 344 10.79 11.89 13.79
CA THR A 344 9.76 11.65 12.74
C THR A 344 10.35 10.89 11.55
N TRP A 345 9.57 9.98 10.98
CA TRP A 345 9.78 9.38 9.68
C TRP A 345 8.66 9.80 8.72
N LEU A 346 9.02 10.49 7.64
CA LEU A 346 8.14 10.86 6.53
C LEU A 346 8.30 9.84 5.40
N VAL A 347 7.18 9.36 4.90
CA VAL A 347 7.06 8.52 3.71
C VAL A 347 6.14 9.25 2.72
N ASP A 348 6.64 9.64 1.56
CA ASP A 348 5.89 10.45 0.58
C ASP A 348 5.97 9.87 -0.83
N PRO A 349 5.09 8.92 -1.20
CA PRO A 349 4.86 8.46 -2.57
C PRO A 349 3.61 9.10 -3.20
N HIS A 350 3.25 8.68 -4.43
CA HIS A 350 2.00 9.07 -5.08
C HIS A 350 0.77 8.41 -4.45
N ASP A 351 0.80 7.10 -4.28
CA ASP A 351 -0.16 6.29 -3.55
C ASP A 351 0.58 5.50 -2.48
N PHE A 352 -0.09 5.11 -1.42
CA PHE A 352 0.53 4.25 -0.42
C PHE A 352 -0.45 3.23 0.14
N THR A 353 0.00 1.99 0.19
CA THR A 353 -0.80 0.88 0.70
C THR A 353 -0.06 0.12 1.79
N VAL A 354 -0.64 0.10 2.97
CA VAL A 354 -0.22 -0.78 4.07
C VAL A 354 -0.92 -2.12 3.87
N ALA A 355 -0.19 -3.19 3.54
CA ALA A 355 -0.77 -4.52 3.35
C ALA A 355 0.21 -5.64 3.70
N ALA A 356 -0.27 -6.76 4.19
CA ALA A 356 0.55 -7.92 4.57
C ALA A 356 1.34 -8.50 3.39
N SER A 357 0.83 -8.36 2.17
CA SER A 357 1.49 -8.74 0.92
C SER A 357 0.99 -7.87 -0.23
N GLY A 358 1.89 -7.55 -1.17
CA GLY A 358 1.56 -6.75 -2.34
C GLY A 358 1.30 -5.26 -2.05
N GLY A 359 1.61 -4.78 -0.83
CA GLY A 359 1.60 -3.38 -0.47
C GLY A 359 3.00 -2.78 -0.41
N ASP A 360 3.07 -1.53 -0.03
CA ASP A 360 4.31 -0.75 0.08
C ASP A 360 5.02 -0.98 1.42
N ILE A 361 4.25 -1.25 2.47
CA ILE A 361 4.71 -1.65 3.80
C ILE A 361 3.71 -2.63 4.41
N SER A 362 4.18 -3.58 5.23
CA SER A 362 3.26 -4.38 6.04
C SER A 362 2.83 -3.65 7.31
N GLY A 363 1.64 -3.99 7.83
CA GLY A 363 1.17 -3.46 9.11
C GLY A 363 2.13 -3.78 10.26
N ALA A 364 2.79 -4.94 10.23
CA ALA A 364 3.79 -5.33 11.21
C ALA A 364 5.04 -4.43 11.17
N ALA A 365 5.56 -4.11 9.98
CA ALA A 365 6.72 -3.22 9.84
C ALA A 365 6.39 -1.78 10.26
N LEU A 366 5.19 -1.28 9.90
CA LEU A 366 4.72 0.03 10.35
C LEU A 366 4.53 0.08 11.87
N SER A 367 3.95 -0.97 12.45
CA SER A 367 3.79 -1.10 13.92
C SER A 367 5.14 -1.10 14.65
N ALA A 368 6.13 -1.78 14.09
CA ALA A 368 7.49 -1.81 14.65
C ALA A 368 8.16 -0.41 14.61
N ALA A 369 7.97 0.35 13.55
CA ALA A 369 8.47 1.73 13.46
C ALA A 369 7.77 2.63 14.50
N LEU A 370 6.45 2.53 14.64
CA LEU A 370 5.66 3.30 15.60
C LEU A 370 6.02 3.01 17.06
N ALA A 371 6.71 1.91 17.36
CA ALA A 371 7.18 1.62 18.71
C ALA A 371 8.17 2.66 19.27
N GLY A 372 8.76 3.52 18.42
CA GLY A 372 9.69 4.56 18.87
C GLY A 372 9.80 5.76 17.93
N THR A 373 8.97 5.86 16.90
CA THR A 373 9.04 6.86 15.84
C THR A 373 7.67 7.43 15.56
N ASN A 374 7.54 8.76 15.45
CA ASN A 374 6.35 9.34 14.84
C ASN A 374 6.40 9.09 13.33
N VAL A 375 5.37 8.52 12.76
CA VAL A 375 5.33 8.17 11.34
C VAL A 375 4.31 9.03 10.61
N THR A 376 4.72 9.65 9.53
CA THR A 376 3.84 10.36 8.60
C THR A 376 3.85 9.61 7.27
N LEU A 377 2.71 9.05 6.89
CA LEU A 377 2.45 8.54 5.56
C LEU A 377 1.71 9.62 4.79
N GLN A 378 2.30 10.09 3.71
CA GLN A 378 1.75 11.15 2.89
C GLN A 378 1.63 10.63 1.46
N SER A 379 0.51 10.87 0.79
CA SER A 379 0.38 10.62 -0.64
C SER A 379 0.19 11.93 -1.40
N SER A 380 0.74 12.01 -2.61
CA SER A 380 0.59 13.15 -3.49
C SER A 380 0.05 12.71 -4.85
N GLN A 381 -0.77 13.55 -5.49
CA GLN A 381 -1.15 13.34 -6.89
C GLN A 381 -0.03 13.90 -7.78
N GLY A 382 1.06 13.19 -7.97
CA GLY A 382 2.11 13.62 -8.89
C GLY A 382 1.64 13.70 -10.35
N ALA A 383 2.46 14.29 -11.20
CA ALA A 383 2.23 14.34 -12.65
C ALA A 383 2.16 12.95 -13.32
N ALA A 384 2.59 11.90 -12.64
CA ALA A 384 2.41 10.50 -13.01
C ALA A 384 1.15 9.92 -12.35
N ALA A 385 0.51 8.95 -13.02
CA ALA A 385 -0.81 8.40 -12.69
C ALA A 385 -0.87 7.71 -11.31
N GLY A 386 -1.10 8.50 -10.26
CA GLY A 386 -1.50 8.04 -8.94
C GLY A 386 -2.91 8.49 -8.62
N SER A 387 -3.62 7.77 -7.75
CA SER A 387 -4.95 8.16 -7.29
C SER A 387 -4.91 9.14 -6.10
N GLY A 388 -3.74 9.35 -5.51
CA GLY A 388 -3.54 10.13 -4.30
C GLY A 388 -4.18 9.52 -3.06
N ASN A 389 -4.46 8.21 -3.08
CA ASN A 389 -5.07 7.50 -1.97
C ASN A 389 -4.02 6.95 -1.00
N LEU A 390 -4.43 6.86 0.25
CA LEU A 390 -3.72 6.11 1.27
C LEU A 390 -4.64 4.99 1.77
N ASN A 391 -4.18 3.73 1.66
CA ASN A 391 -4.96 2.57 2.02
C ASN A 391 -4.30 1.81 3.18
N VAL A 392 -5.05 1.53 4.24
CA VAL A 392 -4.62 0.68 5.36
C VAL A 392 -5.39 -0.64 5.25
N ASN A 393 -4.78 -1.65 4.60
CA ASN A 393 -5.35 -2.97 4.33
C ASN A 393 -4.77 -4.07 5.23
N ASP A 394 -3.86 -3.72 6.15
CA ASP A 394 -3.30 -4.62 7.15
C ASP A 394 -3.35 -3.97 8.52
N THR A 395 -3.45 -4.78 9.57
CA THR A 395 -3.59 -4.29 10.94
C THR A 395 -2.33 -3.54 11.40
N VAL A 396 -2.53 -2.40 12.05
CA VAL A 396 -1.45 -1.58 12.63
C VAL A 396 -1.68 -1.43 14.12
N SER A 397 -0.67 -1.73 14.95
CA SER A 397 -0.82 -1.58 16.41
C SER A 397 0.47 -1.11 17.07
N TRP A 398 0.34 -0.21 18.07
CA TRP A 398 1.49 0.24 18.87
C TRP A 398 1.07 0.65 20.29
N GLY A 399 2.03 0.52 21.23
CA GLY A 399 1.85 0.90 22.63
C GLY A 399 2.69 2.09 23.07
N ALA A 400 3.48 2.68 22.18
CA ALA A 400 4.28 3.87 22.47
C ALA A 400 3.46 5.16 22.37
N ASN A 401 3.95 6.25 22.97
CA ASN A 401 3.36 7.59 22.90
C ASN A 401 3.78 8.31 21.62
N THR A 402 3.74 7.62 20.51
CA THR A 402 4.06 8.13 19.17
C THR A 402 2.79 8.39 18.37
N THR A 403 2.94 9.14 17.28
CA THR A 403 1.82 9.55 16.43
C THR A 403 1.95 8.93 15.05
N LEU A 404 0.85 8.34 14.55
CA LEU A 404 0.66 8.01 13.15
C LEU A 404 -0.11 9.13 12.48
N THR A 405 0.46 9.71 11.43
CA THR A 405 -0.19 10.72 10.58
C THR A 405 -0.44 10.13 9.20
N LEU A 406 -1.69 10.16 8.75
CA LEU A 406 -2.13 9.70 7.45
C LEU A 406 -2.64 10.92 6.66
N THR A 407 -1.88 11.37 5.68
CA THR A 407 -2.22 12.54 4.87
C THR A 407 -2.33 12.15 3.41
N ALA A 408 -3.50 12.30 2.81
CA ALA A 408 -3.78 11.91 1.43
C ALA A 408 -4.27 13.11 0.62
N SER A 409 -3.78 13.24 -0.62
CA SER A 409 -4.31 14.24 -1.56
C SER A 409 -5.74 13.90 -1.99
N ASN A 410 -6.14 12.64 -1.88
CA ASN A 410 -7.51 12.15 -2.10
C ASN A 410 -8.03 11.44 -0.84
N ASN A 411 -8.30 10.15 -0.88
CA ASN A 411 -8.92 9.42 0.22
C ASN A 411 -7.91 8.82 1.20
N VAL A 412 -8.28 8.79 2.48
CA VAL A 412 -7.70 7.88 3.47
C VAL A 412 -8.70 6.75 3.72
N ASN A 413 -8.37 5.55 3.27
CA ASN A 413 -9.20 4.36 3.41
C ASN A 413 -8.60 3.45 4.50
N VAL A 414 -9.34 3.25 5.58
CA VAL A 414 -8.98 2.32 6.66
C VAL A 414 -9.85 1.08 6.48
N ASN A 415 -9.26 0.03 5.92
CA ASN A 415 -9.90 -1.25 5.59
C ASN A 415 -9.48 -2.37 6.57
N ALA A 416 -8.51 -2.08 7.45
CA ALA A 416 -8.07 -2.96 8.53
C ALA A 416 -7.87 -2.16 9.80
N SER A 417 -8.00 -2.79 10.97
CA SER A 417 -8.02 -2.10 12.26
C SER A 417 -6.69 -1.44 12.61
N ILE A 418 -6.78 -0.25 13.21
CA ILE A 418 -5.66 0.51 13.79
C ILE A 418 -5.85 0.51 15.32
N THR A 419 -4.81 0.15 16.08
CA THR A 419 -4.87 0.10 17.55
C THR A 419 -3.69 0.84 18.17
N ALA A 420 -3.97 1.89 18.93
CA ALA A 420 -3.00 2.65 19.71
C ALA A 420 -3.35 2.58 21.20
N THR A 421 -2.46 2.03 22.01
CA THR A 421 -2.69 1.83 23.44
C THR A 421 -1.81 2.71 24.34
N GLY A 422 -0.86 3.44 23.74
CA GLY A 422 -0.02 4.40 24.48
C GLY A 422 -0.83 5.50 25.14
N ASN A 423 -0.43 5.94 26.33
CA ASN A 423 -1.20 6.91 27.11
C ASN A 423 -1.50 8.21 26.37
N THR A 424 -0.59 8.66 25.54
CA THR A 424 -0.71 9.87 24.69
C THR A 424 -0.44 9.54 23.24
N ALA A 425 -0.64 8.28 22.81
CA ALA A 425 -0.52 7.91 21.41
C ALA A 425 -1.47 8.74 20.53
N GLY A 426 -1.02 9.13 19.35
CA GLY A 426 -1.76 10.02 18.47
C GLY A 426 -2.10 9.38 17.13
N LEU A 427 -3.26 9.76 16.58
CA LEU A 427 -3.66 9.46 15.21
C LEU A 427 -4.16 10.74 14.54
N VAL A 428 -3.58 11.05 13.38
CA VAL A 428 -3.98 12.20 12.56
C VAL A 428 -4.38 11.68 11.18
N ILE A 429 -5.58 12.03 10.72
CA ILE A 429 -6.14 11.61 9.43
C ILE A 429 -6.53 12.86 8.64
N ASN A 430 -5.80 13.14 7.58
CA ASN A 430 -5.99 14.29 6.71
C ASN A 430 -6.29 13.85 5.27
N PRO A 431 -7.53 13.55 4.90
CA PRO A 431 -7.92 13.33 3.52
C PRO A 431 -8.02 14.67 2.78
N ASN A 432 -8.02 14.64 1.44
CA ASN A 432 -8.24 15.79 0.57
C ASN A 432 -7.33 16.99 0.90
N THR A 433 -6.04 16.70 1.12
CA THR A 433 -5.05 17.71 1.53
C THR A 433 -4.12 18.03 0.37
N ALA A 434 -3.92 19.31 0.07
CA ALA A 434 -2.91 19.76 -0.87
C ALA A 434 -1.51 19.50 -0.28
N ASN A 435 -0.65 18.80 -1.01
CA ASN A 435 0.71 18.47 -0.61
C ASN A 435 1.72 19.11 -1.56
N SER A 436 2.78 19.70 -1.01
CA SER A 436 4.00 20.11 -1.74
C SER A 436 3.79 20.82 -3.09
N GLY A 437 2.76 21.69 -3.20
CA GLY A 437 2.49 22.45 -4.42
C GLY A 437 1.44 21.84 -5.35
N GLU A 438 0.83 20.71 -4.97
CA GLU A 438 -0.29 20.09 -5.69
C GLU A 438 -1.63 20.43 -5.02
N ALA A 439 -2.67 20.65 -5.83
CA ALA A 439 -4.02 20.88 -5.33
C ALA A 439 -4.62 19.58 -4.79
N ALA A 440 -5.41 19.68 -3.71
CA ALA A 440 -6.24 18.59 -3.25
C ALA A 440 -7.23 18.14 -4.34
N SER A 441 -7.68 16.88 -4.30
CA SER A 441 -8.65 16.32 -5.25
C SER A 441 -10.02 17.07 -5.23
N GLY A 442 -10.32 17.75 -4.13
CA GLY A 442 -11.60 18.43 -3.89
C GLY A 442 -12.72 17.52 -3.42
N THR A 443 -12.56 16.21 -3.49
CA THR A 443 -13.59 15.21 -3.16
C THR A 443 -13.13 14.11 -2.20
N GLY A 444 -11.87 14.11 -1.79
CA GLY A 444 -11.30 13.08 -0.91
C GLY A 444 -11.94 13.04 0.47
N SER A 445 -12.03 11.85 1.05
CA SER A 445 -12.69 11.60 2.32
C SER A 445 -11.93 10.59 3.20
N PHE A 446 -12.23 10.59 4.49
CA PHE A 446 -11.89 9.51 5.41
C PHE A 446 -12.99 8.44 5.35
N ASN A 447 -12.60 7.21 5.02
CA ASN A 447 -13.48 6.06 4.92
C ASN A 447 -13.01 4.97 5.88
N LEU A 448 -13.91 4.55 6.76
CA LEU A 448 -13.74 3.38 7.61
C LEU A 448 -14.58 2.25 7.01
N ASN A 449 -13.93 1.22 6.48
CA ASN A 449 -14.54 0.20 5.66
C ASN A 449 -14.35 -1.20 6.27
N ASP A 450 -15.05 -2.17 5.70
CA ASP A 450 -14.80 -3.61 5.87
C ASP A 450 -14.74 -4.06 7.35
N GLY A 451 -15.60 -3.49 8.19
CA GLY A 451 -15.66 -3.83 9.62
C GLY A 451 -14.42 -3.44 10.42
N ALA A 452 -13.55 -2.60 9.87
CA ALA A 452 -12.40 -2.07 10.58
C ALA A 452 -12.80 -1.21 11.77
N ALA A 453 -11.94 -1.17 12.80
CA ALA A 453 -12.10 -0.30 13.95
C ALA A 453 -10.80 0.46 14.24
N ILE A 454 -10.93 1.68 14.73
CA ILE A 454 -9.79 2.47 15.21
C ILE A 454 -9.86 2.58 16.73
N THR A 455 -8.97 1.88 17.42
CA THR A 455 -8.92 1.84 18.87
C THR A 455 -7.84 2.79 19.41
N LEU A 456 -8.24 3.68 20.32
CA LEU A 456 -7.40 4.66 20.98
C LEU A 456 -7.66 4.58 22.50
N SER A 457 -7.11 3.56 23.15
CA SER A 457 -7.44 3.20 24.53
C SER A 457 -6.50 3.79 25.59
N GLY A 458 -5.59 4.69 25.21
CA GLY A 458 -4.73 5.40 26.15
C GLY A 458 -5.49 6.32 27.11
N VAL A 459 -4.79 6.87 28.09
CA VAL A 459 -5.39 7.77 29.09
C VAL A 459 -5.80 9.11 28.48
N ASN A 460 -4.99 9.64 27.56
CA ASN A 460 -5.21 10.92 26.88
C ASN A 460 -4.73 10.84 25.43
N PRO A 461 -5.33 9.96 24.61
CA PRO A 461 -4.88 9.76 23.24
C PRO A 461 -5.27 10.95 22.37
N GLY A 462 -4.41 11.28 21.41
CA GLY A 462 -4.66 12.34 20.42
C GLY A 462 -5.41 11.82 19.21
N LEU A 463 -6.45 12.52 18.77
CA LEU A 463 -7.14 12.26 17.51
C LEU A 463 -7.44 13.55 16.77
N SER A 464 -7.05 13.60 15.49
CA SER A 464 -7.48 14.65 14.56
C SER A 464 -7.96 14.04 13.26
N ILE A 465 -9.11 14.48 12.76
CA ILE A 465 -9.65 14.06 11.45
C ILE A 465 -10.02 15.32 10.66
N ALA A 466 -9.47 15.43 9.45
CA ALA A 466 -9.70 16.56 8.54
C ALA A 466 -9.46 17.93 9.21
N GLY A 467 -8.39 18.02 10.02
CA GLY A 467 -8.00 19.24 10.74
C GLY A 467 -8.79 19.54 12.02
N HIS A 468 -9.80 18.72 12.36
CA HIS A 468 -10.57 18.89 13.59
C HIS A 468 -10.02 17.96 14.69
N ALA A 469 -9.75 18.53 15.88
CA ALA A 469 -9.39 17.76 17.05
C ALA A 469 -10.63 17.10 17.66
N TYR A 470 -10.56 15.80 17.95
CA TYR A 470 -11.62 15.02 18.56
C TYR A 470 -11.29 14.74 20.03
N THR A 471 -12.30 14.85 20.89
CA THR A 471 -12.21 14.27 22.23
C THR A 471 -12.48 12.77 22.15
N VAL A 472 -11.52 11.98 22.59
CA VAL A 472 -11.64 10.50 22.59
C VAL A 472 -12.36 10.06 23.86
N ILE A 473 -13.44 9.30 23.69
CA ILE A 473 -14.32 8.82 24.74
C ILE A 473 -14.07 7.33 24.98
N ASN A 474 -13.56 6.99 26.15
CA ASN A 474 -13.25 5.61 26.57
C ASN A 474 -14.09 5.12 27.77
N SER A 475 -15.03 5.94 28.27
CA SER A 475 -15.85 5.59 29.45
C SER A 475 -17.27 6.11 29.36
N LEU A 476 -18.18 5.46 30.10
CA LEU A 476 -19.57 5.91 30.19
C LEU A 476 -19.70 7.26 30.94
N GLY A 477 -18.89 7.50 31.93
CA GLY A 477 -19.03 8.64 32.84
C GLY A 477 -20.10 8.46 33.92
N ALA A 478 -20.15 9.41 34.85
CA ALA A 478 -21.17 9.44 35.92
C ALA A 478 -22.49 10.03 35.38
N ALA A 479 -23.60 9.67 35.98
CA ALA A 479 -24.91 10.25 35.68
C ALA A 479 -24.89 11.77 35.84
N GLY A 480 -25.31 12.50 34.76
CA GLY A 480 -25.29 13.95 34.73
C GLY A 480 -23.90 14.59 34.57
N SER A 481 -22.89 13.81 34.16
CA SER A 481 -21.56 14.35 33.77
C SER A 481 -21.67 15.43 32.73
N THR A 482 -20.85 16.46 32.81
CA THR A 482 -20.67 17.53 31.85
C THR A 482 -19.20 17.78 31.55
N THR A 483 -18.34 16.79 31.79
CA THR A 483 -16.89 16.92 31.63
C THR A 483 -16.45 17.11 30.20
N GLY A 484 -17.25 16.65 29.23
CA GLY A 484 -16.89 16.60 27.81
C GLY A 484 -15.92 15.45 27.45
N SER A 485 -15.46 14.65 28.43
CA SER A 485 -14.43 13.59 28.23
C SER A 485 -14.94 12.16 28.45
N ASP A 486 -16.22 12.00 28.77
CA ASP A 486 -16.91 10.72 28.89
C ASP A 486 -18.24 10.78 28.11
N LEU A 487 -18.89 9.62 27.90
CA LEU A 487 -20.09 9.55 27.06
C LEU A 487 -21.23 10.43 27.56
N GLN A 488 -21.52 10.41 28.87
CA GLN A 488 -22.55 11.26 29.46
C GLN A 488 -22.14 12.72 29.50
N GLY A 489 -20.83 12.98 29.61
CA GLY A 489 -20.24 14.32 29.65
C GLY A 489 -20.31 15.11 28.33
N ILE A 490 -20.67 14.49 27.21
CA ILE A 490 -20.90 15.16 25.92
C ILE A 490 -21.95 16.28 26.06
N ASN A 491 -22.89 16.16 27.01
CA ASN A 491 -23.86 17.21 27.35
C ASN A 491 -23.21 18.54 27.82
N GLY A 492 -21.91 18.53 28.20
CA GLY A 492 -21.18 19.75 28.52
C GLY A 492 -20.78 20.60 27.29
N ASN A 493 -20.72 20.00 26.10
CA ASN A 493 -20.45 20.73 24.85
C ASN A 493 -21.08 20.01 23.64
N LEU A 494 -22.30 20.35 23.31
CA LEU A 494 -23.09 19.69 22.26
C LEU A 494 -22.66 20.02 20.82
N SER A 495 -21.69 20.92 20.63
CA SER A 495 -21.12 21.28 19.31
C SER A 495 -19.72 20.71 19.11
N GLY A 496 -19.18 19.90 20.04
CA GLY A 496 -17.85 19.32 19.99
C GLY A 496 -17.71 18.19 18.99
N TYR A 497 -16.45 17.80 18.76
CA TYR A 497 -16.06 16.63 17.98
C TYR A 497 -15.68 15.52 18.97
N TYR A 498 -16.37 14.39 18.90
CA TYR A 498 -16.19 13.25 19.79
C TYR A 498 -15.95 11.98 19.00
N ALA A 499 -15.09 11.10 19.53
CA ALA A 499 -14.86 9.79 18.96
C ALA A 499 -14.84 8.71 20.06
N LEU A 500 -15.40 7.53 19.80
CA LEU A 500 -15.20 6.38 20.66
C LEU A 500 -13.78 5.84 20.44
N GLY A 501 -13.00 5.77 21.51
CA GLY A 501 -11.66 5.17 21.47
C GLY A 501 -11.65 3.67 21.78
N SER A 502 -12.77 3.15 22.31
CA SER A 502 -12.98 1.74 22.63
C SER A 502 -14.47 1.44 22.76
N ASN A 503 -14.82 0.15 22.84
CA ASN A 503 -16.18 -0.24 23.18
C ASN A 503 -16.53 0.22 24.60
N ILE A 504 -17.75 0.74 24.79
CA ILE A 504 -18.24 1.19 26.09
C ILE A 504 -19.32 0.21 26.59
N ASP A 505 -19.13 -0.37 27.77
CA ASP A 505 -20.20 -1.06 28.50
C ASP A 505 -21.00 -0.03 29.29
N ALA A 506 -22.28 0.15 28.89
CA ALA A 506 -23.21 1.05 29.53
C ALA A 506 -24.20 0.32 30.46
N SER A 507 -23.92 -0.91 30.90
CA SER A 507 -24.78 -1.72 31.76
C SER A 507 -25.14 -1.03 33.09
N ALA A 508 -24.26 -0.14 33.57
CA ALA A 508 -24.53 0.66 34.78
C ALA A 508 -25.78 1.55 34.67
N THR A 509 -26.22 1.89 33.42
CA THR A 509 -27.45 2.67 33.19
C THR A 509 -28.75 1.93 33.54
N GLY A 510 -28.70 0.62 33.73
CA GLY A 510 -29.83 -0.17 34.28
C GLY A 510 -30.21 0.22 35.70
N GLY A 511 -29.27 0.75 36.50
CA GLY A 511 -29.48 1.22 37.87
C GLY A 511 -29.38 2.73 38.06
N MET A 512 -28.90 3.46 37.06
CA MET A 512 -28.75 4.91 37.11
C MET A 512 -29.35 5.51 35.85
N PRO A 513 -30.13 6.64 35.93
CA PRO A 513 -30.76 7.22 34.79
C PRO A 513 -29.73 7.76 33.80
N PHE A 514 -29.81 7.32 32.55
CA PHE A 514 -29.06 7.93 31.43
C PHE A 514 -29.80 9.18 30.95
N THR A 515 -29.09 10.31 30.84
CA THR A 515 -29.62 11.52 30.26
C THR A 515 -29.29 11.56 28.75
N PRO A 516 -30.25 11.57 27.84
CA PRO A 516 -29.98 11.70 26.40
C PRO A 516 -29.04 12.87 26.08
N ILE A 517 -28.13 12.66 25.14
CA ILE A 517 -27.24 13.72 24.67
C ILE A 517 -28.07 14.67 23.80
N GLY A 518 -28.08 15.96 24.18
CA GLY A 518 -28.94 16.92 23.47
C GLY A 518 -30.43 16.63 23.67
N ALA A 519 -30.97 16.87 24.89
CA ALA A 519 -32.25 16.38 25.32
C ALA A 519 -33.49 16.95 24.61
N GLY A 520 -33.34 17.94 23.72
CA GLY A 520 -34.46 18.52 22.96
C GLY A 520 -34.03 19.61 21.98
N ALA A 521 -35.00 20.18 21.27
CA ALA A 521 -34.79 21.19 20.24
C ALA A 521 -34.10 22.47 20.71
N ALA A 522 -34.19 22.80 22.02
CA ALA A 522 -33.52 23.97 22.59
C ALA A 522 -32.03 23.77 22.81
N THR A 523 -31.62 22.51 22.98
CA THR A 523 -30.24 22.12 23.25
C THR A 523 -29.88 20.87 22.42
N PRO A 524 -29.88 20.99 21.07
CA PRO A 524 -29.65 19.87 20.21
C PRO A 524 -28.15 19.51 20.14
N PHE A 525 -27.83 18.24 19.87
CA PHE A 525 -26.48 17.87 19.48
C PHE A 525 -26.18 18.38 18.05
N SER A 526 -25.22 19.27 17.91
CA SER A 526 -24.84 19.92 16.65
C SER A 526 -23.41 19.58 16.18
N GLY A 527 -22.69 18.77 16.98
CA GLY A 527 -21.32 18.37 16.76
C GLY A 527 -21.16 17.14 15.87
N VAL A 528 -20.03 16.49 15.98
CA VAL A 528 -19.72 15.23 15.29
C VAL A 528 -19.47 14.12 16.32
N PHE A 529 -20.17 13.00 16.18
CA PHE A 529 -19.94 11.80 16.95
C PHE A 529 -19.48 10.66 16.03
N GLU A 530 -18.22 10.31 16.15
CA GLU A 530 -17.53 9.29 15.37
C GLU A 530 -17.37 8.02 16.22
N GLY A 531 -18.02 6.93 15.83
CA GLY A 531 -17.91 5.66 16.57
C GLY A 531 -16.62 4.91 16.34
N LEU A 532 -15.89 5.21 15.26
CA LEU A 532 -14.67 4.53 14.84
C LEU A 532 -14.79 3.00 14.76
N GLY A 533 -15.99 2.49 14.50
CA GLY A 533 -16.29 1.05 14.45
C GLY A 533 -16.57 0.41 15.81
N HIS A 534 -16.55 1.20 16.89
CA HIS A 534 -16.83 0.72 18.25
C HIS A 534 -18.31 0.68 18.58
N THR A 535 -18.61 0.02 19.70
CA THR A 535 -19.96 -0.21 20.19
C THR A 535 -20.20 0.38 21.58
N ILE A 536 -21.44 0.77 21.84
CA ILE A 536 -21.96 1.05 23.17
C ILE A 536 -22.92 -0.10 23.48
N GLY A 537 -22.54 -0.93 24.46
CA GLY A 537 -23.28 -2.12 24.87
C GLY A 537 -24.16 -1.91 26.08
N ASN A 538 -25.30 -2.63 26.17
CA ASN A 538 -26.18 -2.73 27.32
C ASN A 538 -26.74 -1.39 27.85
N LEU A 539 -26.88 -0.39 26.99
CA LEU A 539 -27.40 0.91 27.36
C LEU A 539 -28.90 0.81 27.67
N THR A 540 -29.27 1.25 28.84
CA THR A 540 -30.68 1.38 29.28
C THR A 540 -31.07 2.86 29.35
N ILE A 541 -32.08 3.24 28.59
CA ILE A 541 -32.66 4.59 28.57
C ILE A 541 -34.14 4.46 29.00
N ASN A 542 -34.49 5.00 30.15
CA ASN A 542 -35.84 5.00 30.65
C ASN A 542 -36.27 6.44 30.95
N GLN A 543 -37.00 7.04 30.00
CA GLN A 543 -37.37 8.46 30.01
C GLN A 543 -38.86 8.67 29.67
N LEU A 544 -39.71 8.31 30.66
CA LEU A 544 -41.18 8.32 30.46
C LEU A 544 -41.79 9.73 30.37
N LEU A 545 -41.02 10.78 30.74
CA LEU A 545 -41.50 12.17 30.70
C LEU A 545 -40.85 13.01 29.61
N SER A 546 -39.95 12.44 28.81
CA SER A 546 -39.27 13.13 27.72
C SER A 546 -39.94 12.81 26.38
N SER A 547 -40.02 13.81 25.51
CA SER A 547 -40.66 13.69 24.19
C SER A 547 -39.74 13.11 23.12
N ASP A 548 -38.40 13.15 23.35
CA ASP A 548 -37.39 12.76 22.35
C ASP A 548 -36.32 11.91 23.08
N VAL A 549 -36.33 10.60 22.80
CA VAL A 549 -35.59 9.61 23.58
C VAL A 549 -34.70 8.74 22.69
N GLY A 550 -33.42 8.68 23.00
CA GLY A 550 -32.39 7.87 22.39
C GLY A 550 -31.05 8.13 23.09
N LEU A 551 -29.97 7.54 22.61
CA LEU A 551 -28.62 7.95 23.02
C LEU A 551 -28.48 9.47 22.81
N PHE A 552 -28.94 9.96 21.68
CA PHE A 552 -29.17 11.37 21.39
C PHE A 552 -30.66 11.66 21.47
N GLY A 553 -31.07 12.65 22.25
CA GLY A 553 -32.46 13.09 22.27
C GLY A 553 -32.81 13.80 20.98
N TYR A 554 -32.03 14.81 20.61
CA TYR A 554 -32.24 15.65 19.42
C TYR A 554 -30.93 15.97 18.73
N VAL A 555 -30.85 15.69 17.41
CA VAL A 555 -29.70 15.97 16.54
C VAL A 555 -30.04 17.11 15.60
N ALA A 556 -29.24 18.20 15.62
CA ALA A 556 -29.40 19.35 14.75
C ALA A 556 -29.00 19.06 13.28
N ASN A 557 -29.32 19.99 12.37
CA ASN A 557 -28.97 19.86 10.93
C ASN A 557 -27.46 19.67 10.67
N SER A 558 -26.61 20.30 11.48
CA SER A 558 -25.15 20.17 11.42
C SER A 558 -24.62 18.92 12.13
N GLY A 559 -25.46 18.25 12.94
CA GLY A 559 -25.03 17.08 13.71
C GLY A 559 -24.72 15.90 12.81
N VAL A 560 -23.62 15.23 13.07
CA VAL A 560 -23.17 14.02 12.33
C VAL A 560 -22.92 12.89 13.32
N ILE A 561 -23.54 11.75 13.09
CA ILE A 561 -23.32 10.52 13.86
C ILE A 561 -22.95 9.42 12.86
N ARG A 562 -21.81 8.74 13.06
CA ARG A 562 -21.39 7.72 12.11
C ARG A 562 -20.52 6.63 12.75
N ASN A 563 -20.47 5.47 12.07
CA ASN A 563 -19.60 4.34 12.40
C ASN A 563 -19.76 3.82 13.85
N VAL A 564 -20.98 3.86 14.42
CA VAL A 564 -21.27 3.43 15.79
C VAL A 564 -22.31 2.31 15.84
N GLY A 565 -22.06 1.33 16.71
CA GLY A 565 -23.02 0.26 17.00
C GLY A 565 -23.63 0.40 18.40
N LEU A 566 -24.94 0.22 18.52
CA LEU A 566 -25.63 0.09 19.79
C LEU A 566 -26.04 -1.38 19.97
N VAL A 567 -25.53 -2.04 21.01
CA VAL A 567 -25.70 -3.49 21.20
C VAL A 567 -26.46 -3.78 22.48
N GLY A 568 -27.60 -4.47 22.36
CA GLY A 568 -28.42 -4.87 23.52
C GLY A 568 -29.12 -3.70 24.21
N VAL A 569 -29.43 -2.63 23.49
CA VAL A 569 -30.03 -1.41 24.04
C VAL A 569 -31.46 -1.65 24.51
N GLN A 570 -31.84 -1.04 25.64
CA GLN A 570 -33.19 -1.00 26.18
C GLN A 570 -33.66 0.45 26.22
N THR A 571 -34.49 0.88 25.27
CA THR A 571 -35.05 2.23 25.25
C THR A 571 -36.54 2.19 25.61
N THR A 572 -36.93 2.93 26.65
CA THR A 572 -38.34 3.07 27.06
C THR A 572 -38.65 4.56 27.21
N GLY A 573 -39.78 4.98 26.68
CA GLY A 573 -40.17 6.40 26.74
C GLY A 573 -41.50 6.68 26.04
N THR A 574 -41.78 7.97 25.85
CA THR A 574 -42.95 8.50 25.12
C THR A 574 -42.48 9.41 23.98
N GLY A 575 -43.38 9.83 23.09
CA GLY A 575 -43.06 10.76 21.99
C GLY A 575 -42.25 10.09 20.87
N ASN A 576 -41.10 10.67 20.49
CA ASN A 576 -40.22 10.16 19.45
C ASN A 576 -39.11 9.29 20.06
N LEU A 577 -39.12 8.01 19.79
CA LEU A 577 -38.20 7.03 20.41
C LEU A 577 -37.35 6.36 19.33
N GLY A 578 -36.02 6.31 19.57
CA GLY A 578 -35.09 5.48 18.83
C GLY A 578 -33.97 5.00 19.74
N SER A 579 -33.29 3.94 19.40
CA SER A 579 -32.08 3.55 20.17
C SER A 579 -30.99 4.60 20.06
N LEU A 580 -30.73 5.11 18.85
CA LEU A 580 -29.66 6.07 18.56
C LEU A 580 -30.13 7.51 18.71
N ALA A 581 -31.29 7.86 18.12
CA ALA A 581 -31.79 9.22 18.23
C ALA A 581 -33.31 9.25 18.37
N GLY A 582 -33.83 10.13 19.26
CA GLY A 582 -35.24 10.47 19.32
C GLY A 582 -35.68 11.22 18.05
N VAL A 583 -35.03 12.33 17.76
CA VAL A 583 -35.23 13.16 16.56
C VAL A 583 -33.87 13.45 15.91
N SER A 584 -33.78 13.31 14.58
CA SER A 584 -32.57 13.67 13.83
C SER A 584 -32.89 14.57 12.64
N PHE A 585 -32.30 15.76 12.60
CA PHE A 585 -32.20 16.64 11.44
C PHE A 585 -30.85 16.51 10.72
N GLY A 586 -29.87 15.85 11.35
CA GLY A 586 -28.51 15.68 10.89
C GLY A 586 -28.32 14.44 10.02
N THR A 587 -27.07 14.02 9.91
CA THR A 587 -26.67 12.82 9.15
C THR A 587 -26.33 11.69 10.09
N ILE A 588 -26.94 10.53 9.87
CA ILE A 588 -26.61 9.26 10.54
C ILE A 588 -26.17 8.29 9.46
N SER A 589 -24.94 7.74 9.58
CA SER A 589 -24.40 6.81 8.58
C SER A 589 -23.60 5.67 9.22
N ASN A 590 -23.56 4.53 8.53
CA ASN A 590 -22.81 3.34 8.96
C ASN A 590 -23.02 3.02 10.44
N SER A 591 -24.27 3.08 10.90
CA SER A 591 -24.63 2.93 12.31
C SER A 591 -25.75 1.90 12.48
N TYR A 592 -25.77 1.24 13.63
CA TYR A 592 -26.77 0.21 13.85
C TYR A 592 -27.23 0.11 15.32
N ALA A 593 -28.38 -0.55 15.51
CA ALA A 593 -28.90 -0.84 16.83
C ALA A 593 -29.47 -2.25 16.94
N THR A 594 -29.23 -2.87 18.09
CA THR A 594 -29.82 -4.15 18.49
C THR A 594 -30.43 -3.98 19.91
N GLY A 595 -31.41 -4.79 20.24
CA GLY A 595 -32.05 -4.72 21.57
C GLY A 595 -33.55 -4.47 21.47
N ASN A 596 -34.11 -3.58 22.33
CA ASN A 596 -35.54 -3.33 22.37
C ASN A 596 -35.85 -1.82 22.49
N VAL A 597 -36.87 -1.38 21.73
CA VAL A 597 -37.44 -0.02 21.85
C VAL A 597 -38.91 -0.14 22.18
N ASN A 598 -39.28 0.39 23.36
CA ASN A 598 -40.63 0.28 23.91
C ASN A 598 -41.26 1.65 24.15
N GLY A 599 -42.17 2.03 23.29
CA GLY A 599 -42.89 3.30 23.36
C GLY A 599 -44.16 3.26 24.23
N GLY A 600 -44.47 2.16 24.97
CA GLY A 600 -45.68 2.03 25.75
C GLY A 600 -46.97 1.98 24.93
N ALA A 601 -48.07 1.72 25.55
CA ALA A 601 -49.36 1.45 24.87
C ALA A 601 -50.13 2.70 24.43
N MET A 602 -49.82 3.92 24.93
CA MET A 602 -50.75 5.02 24.78
C MET A 602 -50.22 6.37 24.29
N GLU A 603 -48.93 6.64 24.15
CA GLU A 603 -48.44 8.01 23.85
C GLU A 603 -47.21 8.13 22.95
N SER A 604 -46.68 7.02 22.44
CA SER A 604 -45.58 7.15 21.49
C SER A 604 -46.05 7.56 20.09
N ARG A 605 -45.45 8.58 19.54
CA ARG A 605 -45.83 9.14 18.21
C ARG A 605 -45.01 8.58 17.07
N ASN A 606 -43.72 8.44 17.25
CA ASN A 606 -42.79 7.87 16.27
C ASN A 606 -41.80 6.95 16.99
N THR A 607 -41.93 5.67 16.82
CA THR A 607 -41.07 4.69 17.45
C THR A 607 -40.29 3.92 16.40
N GLY A 608 -38.95 4.06 16.38
CA GLY A 608 -38.05 3.41 15.44
C GLY A 608 -36.96 2.63 16.14
N GLY A 609 -36.52 1.54 15.55
CA GLY A 609 -35.43 0.74 16.13
C GLY A 609 -34.11 1.48 16.20
N LEU A 610 -33.88 2.42 15.28
CA LEU A 610 -32.69 3.28 15.27
C LEU A 610 -33.06 4.73 15.59
N VAL A 611 -34.05 5.30 14.89
CA VAL A 611 -34.43 6.72 14.99
C VAL A 611 -35.95 6.85 15.14
N GLY A 612 -36.42 7.66 16.09
CA GLY A 612 -37.83 7.96 16.25
C GLY A 612 -38.37 8.77 15.06
N ALA A 613 -37.92 10.01 14.88
CA ALA A 613 -38.27 10.88 13.77
C ALA A 613 -37.03 11.34 13.00
N ASN A 614 -36.97 11.04 11.72
CA ASN A 614 -35.88 11.44 10.82
C ASN A 614 -36.31 12.60 9.91
N HIS A 615 -35.69 13.76 10.06
CA HIS A 615 -35.80 14.93 9.18
C HIS A 615 -34.55 15.14 8.32
N GLY A 616 -33.46 14.43 8.62
CA GLY A 616 -32.18 14.51 7.95
C GLY A 616 -31.92 13.30 7.04
N THR A 617 -30.74 12.73 7.12
CA THR A 617 -30.33 11.60 6.27
C THR A 617 -29.90 10.40 7.12
N ILE A 618 -30.43 9.24 6.80
CA ILE A 618 -29.97 7.93 7.33
C ILE A 618 -29.43 7.13 6.13
N LEU A 619 -28.18 6.70 6.22
CA LEU A 619 -27.46 6.04 5.15
C LEU A 619 -26.69 4.81 5.67
N ASN A 620 -26.70 3.70 4.90
CA ASN A 620 -25.92 2.49 5.20
C ASN A 620 -26.09 2.01 6.65
N SER A 621 -27.31 2.04 7.18
CA SER A 621 -27.56 1.79 8.59
C SER A 621 -28.62 0.72 8.78
N TYR A 622 -28.62 0.04 9.94
CA TYR A 622 -29.61 -0.99 10.14
C TYR A 622 -30.10 -1.10 11.59
N SER A 623 -31.24 -1.79 11.78
CA SER A 623 -31.74 -2.16 13.09
C SER A 623 -32.19 -3.61 13.13
N THR A 624 -31.78 -4.33 14.16
CA THR A 624 -32.32 -5.65 14.50
C THR A 624 -33.14 -5.60 15.80
N ALA A 625 -33.36 -4.37 16.34
CA ALA A 625 -34.11 -4.17 17.57
C ALA A 625 -35.56 -4.56 17.43
N SER A 626 -36.14 -5.17 18.45
CA SER A 626 -37.59 -5.33 18.58
C SER A 626 -38.25 -4.01 18.95
N VAL A 627 -39.26 -3.59 18.21
CA VAL A 627 -39.88 -2.28 18.36
C VAL A 627 -41.34 -2.43 18.72
N SER A 628 -41.75 -1.75 19.78
CA SER A 628 -43.15 -1.68 20.20
C SER A 628 -43.56 -0.21 20.44
N GLY A 629 -44.66 0.21 19.79
CA GLY A 629 -45.13 1.60 19.89
C GLY A 629 -46.62 1.75 19.61
N SER A 630 -47.13 3.00 19.69
CA SER A 630 -48.55 3.29 19.43
C SER A 630 -48.76 3.75 17.99
N TYR A 631 -48.18 4.88 17.62
CA TYR A 631 -48.37 5.45 16.27
C TYR A 631 -47.04 5.64 15.59
N GLY A 632 -47.00 5.47 14.24
CA GLY A 632 -45.75 5.63 13.48
C GLY A 632 -44.64 4.70 13.97
N THR A 633 -44.89 3.39 13.97
CA THR A 633 -43.93 2.38 14.46
C THR A 633 -43.22 1.71 13.32
N GLY A 634 -41.88 1.82 13.28
CA GLY A 634 -41.03 1.25 12.22
C GLY A 634 -39.82 0.50 12.76
N GLY A 635 -39.38 -0.55 12.05
CA GLY A 635 -38.24 -1.34 12.49
C GLY A 635 -36.92 -0.58 12.51
N LEU A 636 -36.78 0.44 11.64
CA LEU A 636 -35.64 1.36 11.60
C LEU A 636 -36.03 2.77 12.04
N VAL A 637 -37.10 3.34 11.44
CA VAL A 637 -37.52 4.72 11.64
C VAL A 637 -39.01 4.77 11.91
N GLY A 638 -39.42 5.48 12.97
CA GLY A 638 -40.83 5.71 13.27
C GLY A 638 -41.52 6.59 12.24
N GLY A 639 -41.09 7.85 12.11
CA GLY A 639 -41.52 8.83 11.13
C GLY A 639 -40.36 9.34 10.27
N ASN A 640 -40.41 9.16 8.94
CA ASN A 640 -39.41 9.67 8.02
C ASN A 640 -39.90 10.88 7.25
N TYR A 641 -39.34 12.05 7.50
CA TYR A 641 -39.55 13.33 6.78
C TYR A 641 -38.36 13.69 5.89
N GLY A 642 -37.20 13.00 6.05
CA GLY A 642 -35.97 13.20 5.30
C GLY A 642 -35.68 12.03 4.36
N THR A 643 -34.45 11.53 4.38
CA THR A 643 -34.00 10.45 3.51
C THR A 643 -33.55 9.22 4.31
N VAL A 644 -34.00 8.05 3.89
CA VAL A 644 -33.48 6.75 4.32
C VAL A 644 -32.99 6.01 3.09
N SER A 645 -31.71 5.65 3.05
CA SER A 645 -31.14 4.95 1.89
C SER A 645 -30.15 3.86 2.31
N ASN A 646 -30.04 2.82 1.48
CA ASN A 646 -29.15 1.69 1.70
C ASN A 646 -29.24 1.14 3.14
N SER A 647 -30.45 0.96 3.65
CA SER A 647 -30.66 0.68 5.07
C SER A 647 -31.69 -0.44 5.25
N TYR A 648 -31.66 -1.13 6.38
CA TYR A 648 -32.59 -2.22 6.58
C TYR A 648 -33.03 -2.44 8.04
N ALA A 649 -34.12 -3.20 8.22
CA ALA A 649 -34.57 -3.65 9.51
C ALA A 649 -34.97 -5.14 9.50
N THR A 650 -34.59 -5.88 10.57
CA THR A 650 -34.92 -7.29 10.72
C THR A 650 -35.63 -7.61 12.03
N GLY A 651 -35.70 -6.64 12.96
CA GLY A 651 -36.41 -6.81 14.22
C GLY A 651 -37.92 -6.90 14.07
N SER A 652 -38.59 -7.49 15.06
CA SER A 652 -40.07 -7.53 15.11
C SER A 652 -40.65 -6.14 15.39
N VAL A 653 -41.73 -5.80 14.74
CA VAL A 653 -42.40 -4.49 14.89
C VAL A 653 -43.84 -4.72 15.34
N ASN A 654 -44.20 -4.11 16.43
CA ASN A 654 -45.58 -4.17 16.95
C ASN A 654 -46.10 -2.75 17.24
N GLY A 655 -47.30 -2.40 16.74
CA GLY A 655 -47.83 -1.07 16.96
C GLY A 655 -49.35 -1.03 16.86
N ALA A 656 -49.99 0.11 17.19
CA ALA A 656 -51.41 0.27 17.00
C ALA A 656 -51.76 0.75 15.57
N SER A 657 -51.07 1.76 15.05
CA SER A 657 -51.36 2.33 13.74
C SER A 657 -50.12 2.88 13.04
N SER A 658 -50.11 2.91 11.71
CA SER A 658 -48.99 3.28 10.85
C SER A 658 -47.76 2.44 11.20
N VAL A 659 -47.87 1.11 11.09
CA VAL A 659 -46.84 0.15 11.46
C VAL A 659 -46.17 -0.36 10.18
N GLY A 660 -44.87 -0.19 10.07
CA GLY A 660 -44.07 -0.66 8.92
C GLY A 660 -42.82 -1.42 9.33
N GLY A 661 -42.48 -2.46 8.56
CA GLY A 661 -41.27 -3.26 8.88
C GLY A 661 -39.99 -2.46 8.88
N LEU A 662 -39.90 -1.37 8.07
CA LEU A 662 -38.80 -0.44 8.03
C LEU A 662 -39.18 0.92 8.59
N VAL A 663 -40.24 1.54 8.03
CA VAL A 663 -40.70 2.89 8.37
C VAL A 663 -42.17 2.90 8.74
N GLY A 664 -42.54 3.48 9.87
CA GLY A 664 -43.92 3.63 10.30
C GLY A 664 -44.68 4.58 9.39
N GLY A 665 -44.31 5.85 9.34
CA GLY A 665 -44.84 6.87 8.45
C GLY A 665 -43.78 7.51 7.57
N ASN A 666 -43.95 7.44 6.23
CA ASN A 666 -43.00 8.07 5.30
C ASN A 666 -43.58 9.32 4.66
N TYR A 667 -42.97 10.46 4.85
CA TYR A 667 -43.26 11.77 4.25
C TYR A 667 -42.09 12.25 3.37
N GLY A 668 -40.92 11.56 3.45
CA GLY A 668 -39.72 11.87 2.70
C GLY A 668 -39.40 10.79 1.67
N THR A 669 -38.13 10.39 1.59
CA THR A 669 -37.65 9.38 0.62
C THR A 669 -37.09 8.15 1.31
N VAL A 670 -37.49 6.97 0.81
CA VAL A 670 -36.91 5.67 1.15
C VAL A 670 -36.37 5.04 -0.14
N SER A 671 -35.09 4.65 -0.16
CA SER A 671 -34.48 4.06 -1.35
C SER A 671 -33.50 2.92 -1.01
N ASN A 672 -33.40 1.92 -1.90
CA ASN A 672 -32.46 0.80 -1.80
C ASN A 672 -32.43 0.17 -0.40
N SER A 673 -33.61 0.00 0.19
CA SER A 673 -33.77 -0.40 1.59
C SER A 673 -34.76 -1.56 1.72
N TYR A 674 -34.68 -2.32 2.84
CA TYR A 674 -35.57 -3.46 2.99
C TYR A 674 -35.93 -3.76 4.44
N ALA A 675 -36.97 -4.61 4.61
CA ALA A 675 -37.36 -5.18 5.90
C ALA A 675 -37.62 -6.68 5.79
N THR A 676 -37.21 -7.43 6.85
CA THR A 676 -37.55 -8.88 6.99
C THR A 676 -38.16 -9.20 8.33
N GLY A 677 -38.29 -8.23 9.23
CA GLY A 677 -38.91 -8.44 10.54
C GLY A 677 -40.40 -8.74 10.48
N SER A 678 -40.94 -9.45 11.46
CA SER A 678 -42.38 -9.64 11.60
C SER A 678 -43.09 -8.33 11.93
N VAL A 679 -44.25 -8.08 11.35
CA VAL A 679 -45.03 -6.85 11.53
C VAL A 679 -46.41 -7.18 12.08
N SER A 680 -46.79 -6.59 13.22
CA SER A 680 -48.11 -6.70 13.79
C SER A 680 -48.66 -5.31 14.12
N GLY A 681 -49.95 -5.13 13.93
CA GLY A 681 -50.65 -3.88 14.21
C GLY A 681 -52.17 -4.01 14.07
N MET A 682 -52.91 -3.08 14.72
CA MET A 682 -54.35 -3.09 14.74
C MET A 682 -54.98 -2.43 13.55
N PHE A 683 -54.37 -1.35 13.04
CA PHE A 683 -54.89 -0.57 11.93
C PHE A 683 -53.91 -0.58 10.74
N VAL A 684 -53.56 0.54 10.18
CA VAL A 684 -52.71 0.66 8.98
C VAL A 684 -51.38 -0.01 9.19
N THR A 685 -51.15 -1.10 8.46
CA THR A 685 -49.88 -1.91 8.56
C THR A 685 -49.35 -2.22 7.18
N GLY A 686 -48.05 -2.17 7.03
CA GLY A 686 -47.34 -2.50 5.79
C GLY A 686 -46.07 -3.30 6.02
N GLY A 687 -45.73 -4.21 5.10
CA GLY A 687 -44.52 -5.03 5.24
C GLY A 687 -43.22 -4.22 5.25
N LEU A 688 -43.17 -3.09 4.54
CA LEU A 688 -42.08 -2.14 4.51
C LEU A 688 -42.47 -0.82 5.19
N VAL A 689 -43.52 -0.18 4.70
CA VAL A 689 -43.97 1.15 5.15
C VAL A 689 -45.44 1.06 5.57
N GLY A 690 -45.75 1.59 6.78
CA GLY A 690 -47.12 1.63 7.29
C GLY A 690 -47.97 2.63 6.52
N THR A 691 -47.63 3.91 6.50
CA THR A 691 -48.30 4.99 5.77
C THR A 691 -47.29 5.71 4.89
N ASN A 692 -47.63 6.04 3.65
CA ASN A 692 -46.72 6.69 2.69
C ASN A 692 -47.35 7.91 2.05
N TYR A 693 -46.74 9.11 2.25
CA TYR A 693 -47.02 10.37 1.59
C TYR A 693 -45.83 10.88 0.79
N GLY A 694 -44.68 10.17 0.88
CA GLY A 694 -43.44 10.50 0.18
C GLY A 694 -43.12 9.52 -0.96
N SER A 695 -41.87 9.24 -1.19
CA SER A 695 -41.40 8.32 -2.22
C SER A 695 -40.72 7.08 -1.63
N VAL A 696 -40.95 5.92 -2.27
CA VAL A 696 -40.30 4.65 -1.93
C VAL A 696 -39.81 4.00 -3.22
N ASN A 697 -38.48 3.94 -3.38
CA ASN A 697 -37.82 3.53 -4.61
C ASN A 697 -36.91 2.31 -4.36
N SER A 698 -36.91 1.34 -5.29
CA SER A 698 -35.99 0.19 -5.25
C SER A 698 -35.90 -0.48 -3.87
N SER A 699 -37.03 -0.57 -3.14
CA SER A 699 -37.06 -1.02 -1.75
C SER A 699 -38.03 -2.18 -1.59
N PHE A 700 -37.71 -3.10 -0.67
CA PHE A 700 -38.34 -4.41 -0.62
C PHE A 700 -38.74 -4.84 0.81
N TRP A 701 -39.72 -5.76 0.91
CA TRP A 701 -39.96 -6.47 2.17
C TRP A 701 -40.16 -7.95 1.96
N ASP A 702 -39.86 -8.75 2.95
CA ASP A 702 -40.12 -10.18 2.96
C ASP A 702 -41.59 -10.42 3.34
N THR A 703 -42.42 -10.87 2.38
CA THR A 703 -43.85 -11.13 2.58
C THR A 703 -44.12 -12.31 3.50
N THR A 704 -43.14 -13.25 3.58
CA THR A 704 -43.29 -14.45 4.39
C THR A 704 -43.01 -14.15 5.86
N THR A 705 -41.87 -13.58 6.16
CA THR A 705 -41.45 -13.31 7.54
C THR A 705 -42.19 -12.13 8.18
N SER A 706 -42.54 -11.11 7.38
CA SER A 706 -43.36 -9.99 7.88
C SER A 706 -44.81 -10.35 8.14
N ASN A 707 -45.29 -11.45 7.60
CA ASN A 707 -46.69 -11.83 7.59
C ASN A 707 -47.60 -10.73 7.03
N ARG A 708 -47.11 -9.98 6.02
CA ARG A 708 -47.82 -8.88 5.33
C ARG A 708 -47.74 -9.03 3.83
N ALA A 709 -48.91 -9.15 3.20
CA ALA A 709 -49.03 -9.23 1.74
C ALA A 709 -48.95 -7.86 1.07
N THR A 710 -49.15 -6.78 1.82
CA THR A 710 -49.21 -5.41 1.31
C THR A 710 -48.36 -4.44 2.12
N SER A 711 -48.00 -3.34 1.52
CA SER A 711 -47.27 -2.20 2.12
C SER A 711 -47.70 -0.92 1.42
N ALA A 712 -47.65 0.22 2.11
CA ALA A 712 -47.95 1.51 1.50
C ALA A 712 -46.87 1.95 0.47
N GLY A 713 -45.79 1.24 0.36
CA GLY A 713 -44.73 1.44 -0.64
C GLY A 713 -43.74 0.30 -0.68
N GLY A 714 -42.93 0.21 -1.76
CA GLY A 714 -41.98 -0.86 -2.00
C GLY A 714 -42.57 -2.06 -2.75
N VAL A 715 -41.82 -3.16 -2.85
CA VAL A 715 -42.17 -4.40 -3.55
C VAL A 715 -42.02 -5.60 -2.60
N GLY A 716 -43.08 -6.40 -2.46
CA GLY A 716 -43.04 -7.63 -1.65
C GLY A 716 -42.29 -8.74 -2.37
N LEU A 717 -41.41 -9.40 -1.70
CA LEU A 717 -40.65 -10.57 -2.15
C LEU A 717 -40.87 -11.72 -1.17
N THR A 718 -40.83 -12.94 -1.64
CA THR A 718 -40.75 -14.13 -0.76
C THR A 718 -39.37 -14.21 -0.12
N THR A 719 -39.25 -14.96 0.98
CA THR A 719 -37.94 -15.20 1.60
C THR A 719 -36.88 -15.74 0.65
N ALA A 720 -37.28 -16.62 -0.30
CA ALA A 720 -36.39 -17.17 -1.32
C ALA A 720 -35.92 -16.08 -2.31
N GLN A 721 -36.81 -15.17 -2.69
CA GLN A 721 -36.45 -14.02 -3.55
C GLN A 721 -35.61 -13.00 -2.82
N MET A 722 -35.83 -12.77 -1.52
CA MET A 722 -34.98 -11.91 -0.68
C MET A 722 -33.55 -12.43 -0.54
N LYS A 723 -33.35 -13.73 -0.73
CA LYS A 723 -32.02 -14.38 -0.70
C LYS A 723 -31.38 -14.51 -2.09
N SER A 724 -31.91 -13.84 -3.12
CA SER A 724 -31.42 -13.90 -4.50
C SER A 724 -30.96 -12.54 -4.97
N ARG A 725 -29.73 -12.45 -5.41
CA ARG A 725 -29.07 -11.21 -5.89
C ARG A 725 -29.75 -10.59 -7.10
N GLY A 726 -30.33 -11.43 -8.00
CA GLY A 726 -30.82 -10.98 -9.32
C GLY A 726 -31.82 -9.83 -9.25
N GLY A 727 -32.82 -9.93 -8.34
CA GLY A 727 -33.86 -8.90 -8.18
C GLY A 727 -33.32 -7.55 -7.73
N PHE A 728 -32.39 -7.55 -6.81
CA PHE A 728 -31.76 -6.34 -6.29
C PHE A 728 -30.84 -5.68 -7.32
N THR A 729 -30.09 -6.50 -8.10
CA THR A 729 -29.25 -5.99 -9.19
C THR A 729 -30.08 -5.27 -10.26
N LEU A 730 -31.21 -5.84 -10.64
CA LEU A 730 -32.16 -5.22 -11.57
C LEU A 730 -32.75 -3.91 -11.03
N ALA A 731 -32.90 -3.79 -9.72
CA ALA A 731 -33.37 -2.58 -9.05
C ALA A 731 -32.26 -1.52 -8.87
N GLY A 732 -31.01 -1.80 -9.34
CA GLY A 732 -29.89 -0.84 -9.32
C GLY A 732 -29.11 -0.80 -8.02
N TRP A 733 -29.17 -1.86 -7.17
CA TRP A 733 -28.38 -1.91 -5.92
C TRP A 733 -26.90 -2.11 -6.20
N ASP A 734 -26.05 -1.34 -5.48
CA ASP A 734 -24.60 -1.41 -5.60
C ASP A 734 -24.01 -2.58 -4.80
N PHE A 735 -23.77 -3.69 -5.49
CA PHE A 735 -23.07 -4.85 -4.94
C PHE A 735 -21.55 -4.78 -5.09
N ALA A 736 -21.02 -3.75 -5.69
CA ALA A 736 -19.57 -3.54 -5.76
C ALA A 736 -19.05 -2.95 -4.44
N ASN A 737 -19.73 -1.93 -3.90
CA ASN A 737 -19.22 -1.15 -2.77
C ASN A 737 -20.13 -1.21 -1.52
N THR A 738 -21.46 -1.26 -1.68
CA THR A 738 -22.39 -1.08 -0.55
C THR A 738 -22.90 -2.42 0.00
N TRP A 739 -23.37 -3.30 -0.87
CA TRP A 739 -24.06 -4.53 -0.48
C TRP A 739 -23.25 -5.79 -0.79
N THR A 740 -23.51 -6.84 -0.02
CA THR A 740 -23.15 -8.21 -0.39
C THR A 740 -24.33 -9.13 -0.13
N ILE A 741 -24.36 -10.28 -0.78
CA ILE A 741 -25.37 -11.30 -0.58
C ILE A 741 -24.74 -12.67 -0.83
N TYR A 742 -25.07 -13.64 0.00
CA TYR A 742 -24.75 -15.04 -0.22
C TYR A 742 -26.01 -15.71 -0.77
N ASP A 743 -26.03 -15.91 -2.09
CA ASP A 743 -27.20 -16.38 -2.82
C ASP A 743 -27.75 -17.67 -2.21
N GLY A 744 -29.06 -17.68 -1.92
CA GLY A 744 -29.76 -18.78 -1.26
C GLY A 744 -29.66 -18.78 0.26
N GLU A 745 -28.67 -18.09 0.86
CA GLU A 745 -28.38 -18.14 2.29
C GLU A 745 -28.83 -16.88 3.05
N THR A 746 -28.51 -15.69 2.55
CA THR A 746 -28.81 -14.44 3.24
C THR A 746 -29.63 -13.47 2.41
N ALA A 747 -30.38 -12.57 3.06
CA ALA A 747 -30.77 -11.30 2.46
C ALA A 747 -29.54 -10.40 2.25
N PRO A 748 -29.65 -9.26 1.54
CA PRO A 748 -28.54 -8.34 1.36
C PRO A 748 -27.94 -7.84 2.69
N LEU A 749 -26.62 -7.79 2.78
CA LEU A 749 -25.86 -7.36 3.96
C LEU A 749 -25.02 -6.13 3.59
N LEU A 750 -24.85 -5.22 4.54
CA LEU A 750 -23.99 -4.03 4.37
C LEU A 750 -22.51 -4.41 4.55
N ARG A 751 -21.71 -4.20 3.51
CA ARG A 751 -20.28 -4.54 3.49
C ARG A 751 -19.47 -3.79 4.54
N SER A 752 -19.84 -2.54 4.84
CA SER A 752 -19.13 -1.68 5.81
C SER A 752 -19.04 -2.27 7.22
N PHE A 753 -19.86 -3.28 7.55
CA PHE A 753 -19.85 -3.95 8.85
C PHE A 753 -19.27 -5.37 8.78
N MET A 754 -18.64 -5.77 7.68
CA MET A 754 -18.18 -7.14 7.48
C MET A 754 -16.67 -7.18 7.30
N THR A 755 -15.99 -8.11 7.95
CA THR A 755 -14.53 -8.26 7.89
C THR A 755 -14.12 -9.09 6.67
N PRO A 756 -13.20 -8.65 5.81
CA PRO A 756 -12.72 -9.43 4.67
C PRO A 756 -12.09 -10.75 5.11
N LEU A 757 -12.49 -11.83 4.44
CA LEU A 757 -11.90 -13.17 4.61
C LEU A 757 -11.57 -13.73 3.25
N VAL A 758 -10.28 -13.80 2.91
CA VAL A 758 -9.84 -14.46 1.69
C VAL A 758 -9.78 -15.96 1.94
N VAL A 759 -10.47 -16.72 1.07
CA VAL A 759 -10.54 -18.19 1.09
C VAL A 759 -9.91 -18.71 -0.20
N SER A 760 -8.68 -19.18 -0.10
CA SER A 760 -7.86 -19.62 -1.24
C SER A 760 -7.88 -21.15 -1.35
N ALA A 761 -8.31 -21.70 -2.49
CA ALA A 761 -8.22 -23.13 -2.73
C ALA A 761 -6.76 -23.56 -2.86
N ASN A 762 -6.38 -24.64 -2.19
CA ASN A 762 -5.04 -25.19 -2.30
C ASN A 762 -4.85 -25.84 -3.69
N ASN A 763 -3.66 -25.69 -4.25
CA ASN A 763 -3.28 -26.40 -5.46
C ASN A 763 -3.16 -27.89 -5.21
N VAL A 764 -3.49 -28.69 -6.22
CA VAL A 764 -3.39 -30.15 -6.18
C VAL A 764 -2.79 -30.69 -7.47
N ALA A 765 -1.93 -31.69 -7.36
CA ALA A 765 -1.41 -32.46 -8.48
C ALA A 765 -1.81 -33.92 -8.32
N VAL A 766 -2.44 -34.51 -9.36
CA VAL A 766 -2.83 -35.91 -9.41
C VAL A 766 -2.28 -36.56 -10.67
N ALA A 767 -1.94 -37.84 -10.57
CA ALA A 767 -1.57 -38.61 -11.75
C ALA A 767 -2.85 -38.94 -12.57
N TYR A 768 -2.69 -39.01 -13.88
CA TYR A 768 -3.80 -39.45 -14.78
C TYR A 768 -4.30 -40.81 -14.36
N SER A 769 -5.57 -40.92 -14.02
CA SER A 769 -6.25 -42.14 -13.57
C SER A 769 -7.33 -42.64 -14.55
N GLY A 770 -7.65 -41.85 -15.55
CA GLY A 770 -8.78 -42.08 -16.44
C GLY A 770 -10.16 -41.85 -15.78
N GLN A 771 -10.20 -41.43 -14.52
CA GLN A 771 -11.41 -41.10 -13.77
C GLN A 771 -11.60 -39.59 -13.67
N PRO A 772 -12.86 -39.11 -13.68
CA PRO A 772 -13.16 -37.67 -13.44
C PRO A 772 -12.71 -37.26 -12.06
N TYR A 773 -11.97 -36.15 -11.98
CA TYR A 773 -11.61 -35.55 -10.70
C TYR A 773 -12.83 -34.88 -10.06
N SER A 774 -12.94 -35.00 -8.75
CA SER A 774 -13.97 -34.31 -7.96
C SER A 774 -13.41 -33.82 -6.63
N GLY A 775 -13.92 -32.67 -6.12
CA GLY A 775 -13.51 -32.09 -4.87
C GLY A 775 -12.32 -31.14 -4.98
N GLY A 776 -11.51 -31.02 -3.91
CA GLY A 776 -10.35 -30.14 -3.80
C GLY A 776 -9.40 -30.62 -2.70
N ASN A 777 -8.32 -29.87 -2.46
CA ASN A 777 -7.28 -30.20 -1.49
C ASN A 777 -7.33 -29.26 -0.27
N GLY A 778 -8.54 -28.93 0.20
CA GLY A 778 -8.71 -27.94 1.28
C GLY A 778 -8.56 -26.49 0.80
N VAL A 779 -8.69 -25.58 1.75
CA VAL A 779 -8.52 -24.14 1.55
C VAL A 779 -7.62 -23.56 2.62
N ALA A 780 -6.95 -22.46 2.28
CA ALA A 780 -6.26 -21.59 3.22
C ALA A 780 -7.12 -20.33 3.47
N TYR A 781 -7.09 -19.83 4.68
CA TYR A 781 -7.78 -18.60 5.09
C TYR A 781 -6.76 -17.49 5.37
N SER A 782 -7.05 -16.26 4.98
CA SER A 782 -6.18 -15.10 5.28
C SER A 782 -6.03 -14.84 6.78
N VAL A 783 -7.07 -15.16 7.56
CA VAL A 783 -7.07 -15.17 9.03
C VAL A 783 -7.81 -16.40 9.52
N ALA A 784 -7.49 -16.90 10.72
CA ALA A 784 -8.21 -18.03 11.30
C ALA A 784 -9.70 -17.65 11.50
N PRO A 785 -10.65 -18.33 10.87
CA PRO A 785 -12.06 -17.99 11.00
C PRO A 785 -12.61 -18.41 12.37
N ASN A 786 -13.60 -17.65 12.84
CA ASN A 786 -14.37 -17.94 14.04
C ASN A 786 -15.76 -18.50 13.70
N SER A 787 -16.62 -18.61 14.70
CA SER A 787 -17.99 -19.14 14.57
C SER A 787 -18.93 -18.30 13.68
N ALA A 788 -18.52 -17.11 13.24
CA ALA A 788 -19.29 -16.31 12.28
C ALA A 788 -19.19 -16.84 10.82
N LEU A 789 -18.21 -17.70 10.54
CA LEU A 789 -18.12 -18.38 9.25
C LEU A 789 -19.03 -19.60 9.27
N LEU A 790 -20.00 -19.63 8.35
CA LEU A 790 -21.03 -20.63 8.22
C LEU A 790 -20.91 -21.37 6.88
N GLY A 791 -21.69 -22.45 6.72
CA GLY A 791 -21.69 -23.27 5.53
C GLY A 791 -20.59 -24.32 5.51
N THR A 792 -20.47 -25.01 4.40
CA THR A 792 -19.43 -26.03 4.16
C THR A 792 -18.72 -25.73 2.85
N ILE A 793 -17.39 -25.91 2.86
CA ILE A 793 -16.62 -25.65 1.64
C ILE A 793 -17.06 -26.60 0.51
N SER A 794 -17.31 -26.05 -0.64
CA SER A 794 -17.58 -26.77 -1.88
C SER A 794 -16.56 -26.38 -2.94
N TYR A 795 -16.42 -27.20 -3.97
CA TYR A 795 -15.47 -26.97 -5.03
C TYR A 795 -16.19 -27.04 -6.39
N GLY A 796 -15.90 -26.04 -7.23
CA GLY A 796 -16.35 -25.92 -8.60
C GLY A 796 -15.20 -25.65 -9.55
N GLY A 797 -15.51 -25.09 -10.70
CA GLY A 797 -14.55 -24.74 -11.74
C GLY A 797 -14.26 -25.89 -12.70
N SER A 798 -13.35 -25.68 -13.64
CA SER A 798 -13.02 -26.68 -14.70
C SER A 798 -12.32 -27.93 -14.17
N SER A 799 -11.90 -27.93 -12.91
CA SER A 799 -11.32 -29.10 -12.25
C SER A 799 -12.34 -30.23 -12.03
N GLN A 800 -13.61 -29.85 -11.80
CA GLN A 800 -14.64 -30.84 -11.55
C GLN A 800 -15.01 -31.56 -12.85
N GLY A 801 -14.83 -32.88 -12.86
CA GLY A 801 -14.99 -33.71 -14.06
C GLY A 801 -13.73 -33.77 -14.95
N ALA A 802 -12.61 -33.15 -14.61
CA ALA A 802 -11.40 -33.21 -15.39
C ALA A 802 -10.80 -34.62 -15.40
N ILE A 803 -10.51 -35.17 -16.60
CA ILE A 803 -9.94 -36.49 -16.80
C ILE A 803 -8.53 -36.41 -17.41
N ASN A 804 -8.38 -35.60 -18.47
CA ASN A 804 -7.18 -35.59 -19.27
C ASN A 804 -5.99 -34.86 -18.56
N PRO A 805 -4.75 -35.23 -18.89
CA PRO A 805 -3.58 -34.43 -18.44
C PRO A 805 -3.73 -32.96 -18.84
N GLY A 806 -3.48 -32.06 -17.89
CA GLY A 806 -3.67 -30.63 -18.09
C GLY A 806 -3.75 -29.86 -16.78
N SER A 807 -3.99 -28.53 -16.89
CA SER A 807 -4.17 -27.63 -15.77
C SER A 807 -5.60 -27.11 -15.76
N TYR A 808 -6.28 -27.19 -14.61
CA TYR A 808 -7.69 -26.88 -14.44
C TYR A 808 -7.91 -26.00 -13.23
N ALA A 809 -8.87 -25.08 -13.29
CA ALA A 809 -9.18 -24.18 -12.18
C ALA A 809 -10.02 -24.90 -11.11
N ILE A 810 -9.62 -24.79 -9.86
CA ILE A 810 -10.43 -25.15 -8.68
C ILE A 810 -11.05 -23.86 -8.14
N THR A 811 -12.37 -23.78 -8.08
CA THR A 811 -13.08 -22.62 -7.53
C THR A 811 -13.72 -23.00 -6.19
N PRO A 812 -13.28 -22.45 -5.05
CA PRO A 812 -13.94 -22.73 -3.77
C PRO A 812 -15.26 -21.98 -3.67
N GLY A 813 -16.18 -22.46 -2.83
CA GLY A 813 -17.50 -21.87 -2.62
C GLY A 813 -18.22 -22.48 -1.41
N GLY A 814 -19.51 -22.17 -1.23
CA GLY A 814 -20.39 -22.80 -0.23
C GLY A 814 -20.28 -22.24 1.19
N LEU A 815 -19.41 -21.27 1.45
CA LEU A 815 -19.33 -20.58 2.73
C LEU A 815 -20.16 -19.30 2.69
N TYR A 816 -20.72 -18.92 3.84
CA TYR A 816 -21.44 -17.66 4.00
C TYR A 816 -21.25 -17.09 5.43
N SER A 817 -21.73 -15.89 5.67
CA SER A 817 -21.69 -15.24 6.97
C SER A 817 -22.88 -14.29 7.14
N GLY A 818 -23.23 -13.98 8.37
CA GLY A 818 -24.22 -12.95 8.67
C GLY A 818 -23.64 -11.55 8.70
N GLN A 819 -24.47 -10.55 8.99
CA GLN A 819 -24.02 -9.17 9.25
C GLN A 819 -23.05 -9.15 10.42
N GLN A 820 -22.00 -8.35 10.36
CA GLN A 820 -20.85 -8.30 11.28
C GLN A 820 -19.95 -9.54 11.30
N GLY A 821 -20.17 -10.46 10.35
CA GLY A 821 -19.25 -11.56 10.13
C GLY A 821 -18.28 -11.27 8.99
N TYR A 822 -18.11 -12.24 8.09
CA TYR A 822 -17.10 -12.15 7.06
C TYR A 822 -17.65 -11.71 5.70
N LEU A 823 -16.91 -10.81 5.04
CA LEU A 823 -17.00 -10.58 3.60
C LEU A 823 -16.06 -11.59 2.92
N ILE A 824 -16.63 -12.68 2.40
CA ILE A 824 -15.87 -13.80 1.88
C ILE A 824 -15.43 -13.51 0.44
N ILE A 825 -14.12 -13.59 0.20
CA ILE A 825 -13.47 -13.38 -1.09
C ILE A 825 -12.80 -14.70 -1.50
N TYR A 826 -13.36 -15.37 -2.50
CA TYR A 826 -12.82 -16.63 -2.98
C TYR A 826 -11.67 -16.42 -3.96
N GLN A 827 -10.56 -17.15 -3.75
CA GLN A 827 -9.43 -17.25 -4.66
C GLN A 827 -9.32 -18.69 -5.18
N GLY A 828 -9.23 -18.85 -6.50
CA GLY A 828 -9.09 -20.13 -7.15
C GLY A 828 -7.71 -20.76 -6.91
N GLY A 829 -7.69 -22.09 -6.90
CA GLY A 829 -6.48 -22.91 -6.98
C GLY A 829 -6.38 -23.61 -8.33
N THR A 830 -5.34 -24.41 -8.49
CA THR A 830 -5.05 -25.15 -9.71
C THR A 830 -4.99 -26.66 -9.45
N LEU A 831 -5.74 -27.45 -10.24
CA LEU A 831 -5.56 -28.87 -10.38
C LEU A 831 -4.61 -29.12 -11.56
N THR A 832 -3.53 -29.86 -11.34
CA THR A 832 -2.64 -30.35 -12.38
C THR A 832 -2.81 -31.87 -12.50
N VAL A 833 -3.38 -32.34 -13.61
CA VAL A 833 -3.39 -33.76 -13.94
C VAL A 833 -2.15 -34.08 -14.75
N THR A 834 -1.22 -34.86 -14.17
CA THR A 834 0.03 -35.24 -14.83
C THR A 834 -0.21 -36.44 -15.75
N ALA A 835 0.47 -36.48 -16.89
CA ALA A 835 0.42 -37.64 -17.76
C ALA A 835 0.83 -38.94 -17.02
N ALA A 836 0.18 -40.04 -17.33
CA ALA A 836 0.66 -41.32 -16.83
C ALA A 836 2.10 -41.52 -17.25
N PRO A 837 2.97 -42.04 -16.38
CA PRO A 837 4.34 -42.38 -16.79
C PRO A 837 4.20 -43.37 -17.95
N SER A 838 4.79 -43.03 -19.10
CA SER A 838 4.86 -43.95 -20.23
C SER A 838 5.53 -45.23 -19.74
N ALA A 839 4.80 -46.33 -19.66
CA ALA A 839 5.37 -47.62 -19.39
C ALA A 839 6.35 -47.89 -20.54
N VAL A 840 7.62 -47.73 -20.31
CA VAL A 840 8.65 -48.30 -21.18
C VAL A 840 8.47 -49.79 -21.05
N LEU A 841 7.81 -50.39 -22.01
CA LEU A 841 7.81 -51.82 -22.17
C LEU A 841 9.28 -52.27 -22.39
N SER A 842 9.99 -52.59 -21.33
CA SER A 842 11.26 -53.25 -21.40
C SER A 842 11.02 -54.67 -21.88
N GLN A 843 11.09 -54.86 -23.20
CA GLN A 843 11.25 -56.22 -23.76
C GLN A 843 12.59 -56.77 -23.20
N PRO A 844 12.61 -57.93 -22.58
CA PRO A 844 13.86 -58.52 -22.12
C PRO A 844 14.75 -58.80 -23.34
N ALA A 845 15.82 -58.04 -23.49
CA ALA A 845 16.82 -58.26 -24.53
C ALA A 845 17.57 -59.54 -24.22
N THR A 846 17.55 -60.50 -25.14
CA THR A 846 18.39 -61.68 -25.08
C THR A 846 19.85 -61.25 -25.24
N PRO A 847 20.84 -61.96 -24.63
CA PRO A 847 22.24 -61.56 -24.65
C PRO A 847 22.86 -61.34 -26.04
N ALA A 848 22.32 -61.90 -27.08
CA ALA A 848 22.79 -61.79 -28.47
C ALA A 848 22.42 -60.43 -29.12
N SER A 849 21.34 -59.70 -28.65
CA SER A 849 20.96 -58.42 -29.21
C SER A 849 21.76 -57.27 -28.65
N LEU A 850 22.28 -57.41 -27.43
CA LEU A 850 23.14 -56.41 -26.77
C LEU A 850 24.52 -56.31 -27.45
N ALA A 851 25.08 -57.45 -27.90
CA ALA A 851 26.39 -57.47 -28.57
C ALA A 851 26.33 -56.78 -29.96
N ASN A 852 25.18 -56.91 -30.68
CA ASN A 852 25.01 -56.31 -32.01
C ASN A 852 24.77 -54.79 -31.92
N THR A 853 24.10 -54.32 -30.86
CA THR A 853 23.87 -52.90 -30.64
C THR A 853 25.15 -52.16 -30.26
N VAL A 854 25.99 -52.78 -29.40
CA VAL A 854 27.28 -52.22 -29.03
C VAL A 854 28.24 -52.20 -30.24
N ASN A 855 28.24 -53.23 -31.06
CA ASN A 855 29.11 -53.31 -32.23
C ASN A 855 28.68 -52.31 -33.35
N SER A 856 27.41 -52.04 -33.52
CA SER A 856 26.93 -51.03 -34.51
C SER A 856 27.26 -49.60 -34.08
N ILE A 857 27.23 -49.33 -32.76
CA ILE A 857 27.64 -48.02 -32.23
C ILE A 857 29.16 -47.87 -32.33
N ALA A 858 29.94 -48.91 -32.04
CA ALA A 858 31.40 -48.87 -32.17
C ALA A 858 31.86 -48.73 -33.63
N ALA A 859 31.21 -49.43 -34.58
CA ALA A 859 31.50 -49.29 -36.02
C ALA A 859 31.16 -47.88 -36.58
N GLY A 860 30.08 -47.23 -36.05
CA GLY A 860 29.71 -45.85 -36.43
C GLY A 860 30.72 -44.82 -35.92
N ILE A 861 31.36 -45.04 -34.80
CA ILE A 861 32.36 -44.09 -34.25
C ILE A 861 33.72 -44.24 -34.95
N VAL A 862 34.10 -45.47 -35.33
CA VAL A 862 35.37 -45.71 -36.07
C VAL A 862 35.31 -45.22 -37.52
N ALA A 863 34.12 -45.29 -38.16
CA ALA A 863 33.96 -44.77 -39.52
C ALA A 863 33.98 -43.21 -39.62
N ARG A 864 33.76 -42.51 -38.52
CA ARG A 864 33.85 -41.03 -38.52
C ARG A 864 35.27 -40.51 -38.28
N GLN A 865 36.24 -41.32 -37.86
CA GLN A 865 37.64 -40.91 -37.65
C GLN A 865 38.57 -41.14 -38.84
N ALA A 866 38.14 -41.85 -39.88
CA ALA A 866 38.98 -42.25 -41.01
C ALA A 866 38.75 -41.45 -42.33
N GLY A 867 37.96 -40.40 -42.36
CA GLY A 867 37.62 -39.63 -43.56
C GLY A 867 38.16 -38.19 -43.49
N GLY A 868 39.44 -38.01 -43.78
CA GLY A 868 40.04 -36.70 -43.97
C GLY A 868 39.69 -36.05 -45.33
N ARG A 869 39.47 -34.79 -45.30
CA ARG A 869 39.55 -33.77 -46.41
C ARG A 869 39.04 -34.17 -47.79
N SER A 870 37.95 -33.58 -48.21
CA SER A 870 37.83 -32.98 -49.56
C SER A 870 36.72 -31.95 -49.58
N GLN A 871 37.04 -30.83 -50.24
CA GLN A 871 36.13 -29.74 -50.48
C GLN A 871 34.97 -30.13 -51.41
N SER A 872 33.78 -29.58 -51.22
CA SER A 872 33.06 -28.72 -52.15
C SER A 872 31.55 -28.63 -51.80
N ASN A 873 31.11 -27.38 -51.89
CA ASN A 873 29.80 -26.85 -52.27
C ASN A 873 28.48 -27.48 -51.76
N GLY A 874 27.81 -26.72 -50.93
CA GLY A 874 26.43 -26.33 -51.23
C GLY A 874 25.37 -27.37 -50.97
N ALA A 875 24.85 -27.36 -49.74
CA ALA A 875 23.42 -27.45 -49.47
C ALA A 875 23.20 -27.33 -47.95
N SER A 876 22.45 -26.33 -47.56
CA SER A 876 21.97 -26.16 -46.18
C SER A 876 21.20 -27.39 -45.74
N PRO A 877 21.39 -27.87 -44.48
CA PRO A 877 20.48 -28.85 -43.91
C PRO A 877 19.17 -28.12 -43.55
N THR A 878 18.10 -28.62 -44.12
CA THR A 878 16.73 -28.31 -43.78
C THR A 878 16.50 -28.57 -42.27
N ILE A 879 16.20 -27.50 -41.56
CA ILE A 879 15.62 -27.59 -40.19
C ILE A 879 14.18 -28.06 -40.36
N VAL A 880 13.83 -29.18 -39.75
CA VAL A 880 12.46 -29.66 -39.73
C VAL A 880 11.67 -28.79 -38.76
N ASP A 881 10.62 -28.18 -39.33
CA ASP A 881 9.74 -27.19 -38.81
C ASP A 881 9.11 -27.50 -37.44
N ALA A 882 9.16 -26.51 -36.58
CA ALA A 882 8.09 -26.28 -35.63
C ALA A 882 6.87 -25.75 -36.45
N PRO A 883 5.64 -26.12 -36.08
CA PRO A 883 4.46 -25.73 -36.86
C PRO A 883 4.31 -24.20 -36.85
N MET A 884 4.58 -23.60 -37.97
CA MET A 884 4.23 -22.22 -38.28
C MET A 884 2.72 -22.08 -38.35
N LEU A 885 2.18 -21.08 -37.75
CA LEU A 885 0.85 -20.56 -37.98
C LEU A 885 0.67 -20.25 -39.48
N THR A 886 -0.07 -21.10 -40.20
CA THR A 886 -0.45 -20.85 -41.56
C THR A 886 -1.45 -19.71 -41.63
N GLN A 887 -1.08 -18.61 -42.26
CA GLN A 887 -2.00 -17.59 -42.73
C GLN A 887 -2.83 -18.14 -43.90
N ALA A 888 -4.12 -18.37 -43.69
CA ALA A 888 -5.07 -18.54 -44.73
C ALA A 888 -5.51 -17.15 -45.24
N ARG A 889 -5.12 -16.78 -46.46
CA ARG A 889 -5.66 -15.62 -47.14
C ARG A 889 -7.00 -15.99 -47.77
N GLY A 890 -8.11 -15.53 -47.16
CA GLY A 890 -9.44 -15.41 -47.72
C GLY A 890 -9.89 -13.94 -47.56
N PRO A 891 -10.94 -13.49 -48.22
CA PRO A 891 -11.30 -12.07 -48.28
C PRO A 891 -11.91 -11.48 -46.98
N SER A 892 -11.69 -12.09 -45.81
CA SER A 892 -11.94 -11.52 -44.50
C SER A 892 -10.96 -12.16 -43.49
N ALA A 893 -9.98 -11.42 -43.01
CA ALA A 893 -8.94 -11.91 -42.14
C ALA A 893 -9.43 -11.89 -40.69
N ASP A 894 -9.93 -13.00 -40.21
CA ASP A 894 -10.18 -13.23 -38.78
C ASP A 894 -9.00 -14.00 -38.19
N THR A 895 -8.27 -13.43 -37.26
CA THR A 895 -7.15 -14.09 -36.59
C THR A 895 -7.61 -14.66 -35.26
N TYR A 896 -7.60 -15.99 -35.14
CA TYR A 896 -7.88 -16.73 -33.90
C TYR A 896 -6.58 -17.00 -33.14
N LEU A 897 -6.55 -16.71 -31.86
CA LEU A 897 -5.48 -17.11 -30.94
C LEU A 897 -6.04 -18.05 -29.87
N PRO A 898 -5.79 -19.35 -29.92
CA PRO A 898 -6.26 -20.26 -28.86
C PRO A 898 -5.28 -20.28 -27.68
N GLY A 899 -5.78 -20.14 -26.48
CA GLY A 899 -5.07 -20.57 -25.27
C GLY A 899 -4.34 -19.54 -24.42
N THR A 900 -4.61 -18.25 -24.56
CA THR A 900 -4.07 -17.23 -23.63
C THR A 900 -5.11 -16.81 -22.60
N SER A 901 -4.68 -16.60 -21.36
CA SER A 901 -5.55 -16.11 -20.27
C SER A 901 -6.03 -14.69 -20.55
N ASN A 902 -7.29 -14.40 -20.19
CA ASN A 902 -7.94 -13.10 -20.43
C ASN A 902 -7.14 -11.87 -19.92
N ALA A 903 -6.31 -12.04 -18.90
CA ALA A 903 -5.51 -10.94 -18.32
C ALA A 903 -4.33 -10.50 -19.21
N ALA A 904 -3.73 -11.41 -19.97
CA ALA A 904 -2.60 -11.08 -20.84
C ALA A 904 -3.04 -10.34 -22.13
N LEU A 905 -4.29 -10.59 -22.57
CA LEU A 905 -4.82 -9.96 -23.77
C LEU A 905 -5.38 -8.55 -23.53
N VAL A 906 -5.87 -8.26 -22.33
CA VAL A 906 -6.33 -6.90 -21.97
C VAL A 906 -5.17 -5.92 -21.95
N ASN A 907 -3.98 -6.35 -21.49
CA ASN A 907 -2.79 -5.49 -21.50
C ASN A 907 -2.20 -5.29 -22.89
N ALA A 908 -2.37 -6.26 -23.79
CA ALA A 908 -1.88 -6.11 -25.18
C ALA A 908 -2.75 -5.16 -26.03
N VAL A 909 -4.04 -5.01 -25.70
CA VAL A 909 -4.97 -4.13 -26.42
C VAL A 909 -4.87 -2.68 -25.97
N MET A 910 -4.42 -2.42 -24.74
CA MET A 910 -4.21 -1.04 -24.23
C MET A 910 -3.01 -0.35 -24.87
N ASP A 911 -2.09 -1.09 -25.49
CA ASP A 911 -0.85 -0.53 -26.06
C ASP A 911 -0.98 -0.15 -27.54
N VAL A 912 -2.10 -0.41 -28.20
CA VAL A 912 -2.31 -0.20 -29.65
C VAL A 912 -3.37 0.89 -29.92
N GLY A 913 -3.51 1.90 -29.12
CA GLY A 913 -4.19 3.19 -29.41
C GLY A 913 -5.38 3.20 -30.39
N GLY A 914 -6.22 2.16 -30.44
CA GLY A 914 -7.34 2.05 -31.38
C GLY A 914 -8.66 1.70 -30.68
N THR A 915 -9.71 2.44 -31.01
CA THR A 915 -11.09 2.23 -30.56
C THR A 915 -11.75 1.06 -31.27
N GLY A 916 -11.51 -0.17 -30.82
CA GLY A 916 -12.20 -1.36 -31.32
C GLY A 916 -12.92 -2.11 -30.19
N ALA A 917 -14.14 -2.55 -30.41
CA ALA A 917 -14.87 -3.38 -29.44
C ALA A 917 -14.40 -4.83 -29.52
N LEU A 918 -14.10 -5.43 -28.37
CA LEU A 918 -13.74 -6.84 -28.21
C LEU A 918 -15.01 -7.69 -27.96
N GLN A 919 -15.17 -8.76 -28.71
CA GLN A 919 -16.25 -9.73 -28.54
C GLN A 919 -15.69 -11.13 -28.27
N ILE A 920 -16.21 -11.80 -27.24
CA ILE A 920 -15.83 -13.19 -26.89
C ILE A 920 -16.87 -14.12 -27.50
N VAL A 921 -16.42 -15.06 -28.34
CA VAL A 921 -17.28 -16.07 -28.98
C VAL A 921 -16.58 -17.43 -28.94
N ASP A 922 -17.26 -18.45 -28.46
CA ASP A 922 -16.82 -19.87 -28.47
C ASP A 922 -15.37 -20.16 -28.05
N GLY A 923 -14.93 -19.55 -26.90
CA GLY A 923 -13.60 -19.83 -26.32
C GLY A 923 -12.42 -19.09 -26.96
N GLY A 924 -12.66 -18.14 -27.85
CA GLY A 924 -11.66 -17.25 -28.45
C GLY A 924 -12.08 -15.77 -28.42
N ILE A 925 -11.18 -14.89 -28.77
CA ILE A 925 -11.42 -13.42 -28.83
C ILE A 925 -11.35 -12.95 -30.27
N ARG A 926 -12.36 -12.19 -30.73
CA ARG A 926 -12.46 -11.61 -32.04
C ARG A 926 -12.48 -10.07 -31.98
N LEU A 927 -11.72 -9.41 -32.85
CA LEU A 927 -11.85 -7.97 -33.09
C LEU A 927 -12.95 -7.72 -34.12
N ALA A 928 -13.97 -6.95 -33.76
CA ALA A 928 -15.06 -6.60 -34.69
C ALA A 928 -14.60 -5.49 -35.62
N ASP A 929 -14.82 -5.67 -36.92
CA ASP A 929 -14.62 -4.63 -37.95
C ASP A 929 -15.56 -3.46 -37.71
N VAL A 930 -14.99 -2.26 -37.52
CA VAL A 930 -15.76 -1.00 -37.51
C VAL A 930 -15.92 -0.54 -38.96
N PRO A 931 -17.15 -0.35 -39.47
CA PRO A 931 -17.34 0.18 -40.83
C PRO A 931 -16.74 1.58 -40.93
N ARG A 932 -15.87 1.78 -41.87
CA ARG A 932 -15.39 3.14 -42.27
C ARG A 932 -16.54 3.89 -42.92
N SER A 933 -17.23 4.74 -42.19
CA SER A 933 -18.09 5.75 -42.79
C SER A 933 -17.91 7.10 -42.10
N SER A 934 -17.50 8.07 -42.93
CA SER A 934 -17.64 9.50 -42.82
C SER A 934 -16.96 10.22 -41.67
N ILE A 935 -15.71 10.67 -41.88
CA ILE A 935 -15.15 11.85 -41.26
C ILE A 935 -15.47 13.04 -42.13
N LEU A 936 -16.38 13.93 -41.69
CA LEU A 936 -16.49 15.29 -42.21
C LEU A 936 -15.60 16.20 -41.35
N PRO A 937 -14.90 17.18 -41.95
CA PRO A 937 -13.96 18.04 -41.23
C PRO A 937 -14.74 19.08 -40.39
N ALA A 938 -14.37 19.19 -39.12
CA ALA A 938 -14.86 20.21 -38.23
C ALA A 938 -14.21 21.58 -38.53
N SER A 939 -15.04 22.61 -38.77
CA SER A 939 -14.62 24.00 -38.85
C SER A 939 -14.27 24.55 -37.45
N PRO A 940 -13.35 25.53 -37.36
CA PRO A 940 -12.92 26.11 -36.10
C PRO A 940 -13.94 27.09 -35.55
N ILE A 941 -14.26 26.96 -34.28
CA ILE A 941 -15.08 27.94 -33.52
C ILE A 941 -14.15 28.94 -32.83
N PRO A 942 -14.39 30.25 -32.88
CA PRO A 942 -13.51 31.22 -32.26
C PRO A 942 -13.74 31.37 -30.75
N LEU A 943 -12.66 31.55 -30.02
CA LEU A 943 -12.61 31.92 -28.62
C LEU A 943 -13.17 33.34 -28.40
N SER A 944 -14.12 33.49 -27.50
CA SER A 944 -14.46 34.75 -26.90
C SER A 944 -14.38 34.65 -25.37
N CYS A 945 -13.50 35.44 -24.77
CA CYS A 945 -13.48 35.75 -23.33
C CYS A 945 -14.68 36.61 -22.91
N PRO A 946 -15.21 36.49 -21.70
CA PRO A 946 -15.81 37.61 -21.02
C PRO A 946 -14.96 38.06 -19.82
N ALA A 947 -14.76 39.39 -19.77
CA ALA A 947 -14.27 40.10 -18.60
C ALA A 947 -15.40 40.32 -17.60
N ARG A 948 -15.16 40.04 -16.36
CA ARG A 948 -15.31 40.73 -15.05
C ARG A 948 -15.42 39.74 -13.93
#